data_0cf51e91bb7ce8ca27016739d6929e7e
#
_entry.id   0cf51e91bb7ce8ca27016739d6929e7e
#
_cell.length_a   1.000
_cell.length_b   1.000
_cell.length_c   1.000
_cell.angle_alpha   90.00
_cell.angle_beta   90.00
_cell.angle_gamma   90.00
#
_symmetry.space_group_name_H-M   'P 1'
#
loop_
_entity.id
_entity.type
_entity.pdbx_description
1 polymer ?
#
loop_
_entity_poly.entity_id
_entity_poly.type
_entity_poly.pdbx_seq_one_letter_code
_entity_poly.pdbx_strand_id
1 'polypeptide(L)'
;MNFRYTGTAVLALSSVLLAQTAQLFAQATPNAPEPQKGFDVQFPHLHNPFKTYTPVNVPQANLTNSVRLEDCIHDGKLYLSIQDAIDLALENNLDIEVSRYDLPIANMDVLRAASGGQILGVPGISSNTLGGASASSAVSSVSVSGAAGGSGGLVQSTNGLGIQVPSFDPWLYARASTEHSTTPLSNTVTSGVSSLKTNTILANFSYEQSFPTGTYLEFDLDNQRQTVNSPLSLVNPSLSANYRFLVQQELLQGLGFSSNLRWLRLAKNNRKLTDISFKQQIDSTISQIENIYWDLENAYQDEQVKERSVAFAQNSLQDEKKQFQLKAVPAMDVMKAQIEVATRQQDLTISKTTLQLQESLMKAALTKTMDQQIEEMPVIPTANLDTFQPETIPPVEQLIDEAIKTRPDLSILQLQQDEAEISRKSIRNYMLPSVNLIGYYSGYGLGGAPNPHYPAGQGLNPVTSATSYAGTLQNAFNNSSPDYLAEVQVSIPLRNRQARADQFRSELELRQAQLNVVQQKKNLRIEVRNAAYALEQDQARVEAAREARDLAQKTFDIKRQEQQLGAGSNFETLSAEHDLAIAASALASAETAYEKGRVALYSQTGQILRRLGISLDEARSGVVNEPVKEVQPSQLAPPPAMMPEPKPAQQR
;
A
#
# COMPACT_ATOMS: atom_id res chain seq x y z
N MET A 1 41.86 40.44 34.77
CA MET A 1 40.67 41.28 34.89
C MET A 1 39.78 40.96 33.68
N ASN A 2 38.55 40.52 33.93
CA ASN A 2 37.42 40.27 32.99
C ASN A 2 37.43 39.02 32.11
N PHE A 3 37.13 37.89 32.75
CA PHE A 3 36.51 36.71 32.17
C PHE A 3 34.99 36.74 32.51
N ARG A 4 34.19 37.54 31.86
CA ARG A 4 32.73 37.61 32.15
C ARG A 4 31.80 37.72 30.97
N TYR A 5 32.22 37.44 29.73
CA TYR A 5 31.33 37.61 28.57
C TYR A 5 31.14 36.38 27.66
N THR A 6 31.71 35.22 27.98
CA THR A 6 31.52 34.00 27.18
C THR A 6 30.47 33.04 27.72
N GLY A 7 30.00 33.23 28.95
CA GLY A 7 28.99 32.36 29.58
C GLY A 7 27.55 32.70 29.23
N THR A 8 27.27 33.94 28.86
CA THR A 8 25.88 34.40 28.58
C THR A 8 25.36 34.06 27.18
N ALA A 9 26.22 33.84 26.21
CA ALA A 9 25.82 33.48 24.86
C ALA A 9 25.36 32.00 24.74
N VAL A 10 25.96 31.11 25.50
CA VAL A 10 25.59 29.67 25.51
C VAL A 10 24.29 29.43 26.29
N LEU A 11 24.04 30.20 27.35
CA LEU A 11 22.78 30.14 28.11
C LEU A 11 21.62 30.80 27.38
N ALA A 12 21.85 31.75 26.50
CA ALA A 12 20.80 32.35 25.66
C ALA A 12 20.34 31.44 24.54
N LEU A 13 21.22 30.60 23.98
CA LEU A 13 20.82 29.62 22.98
C LEU A 13 20.00 28.45 23.58
N SER A 14 20.31 28.06 24.82
CA SER A 14 19.56 26.97 25.49
C SER A 14 18.18 27.41 25.99
N SER A 15 18.00 28.68 26.33
CA SER A 15 16.71 29.21 26.78
C SER A 15 15.74 29.47 25.62
N VAL A 16 16.23 29.75 24.40
CA VAL A 16 15.40 29.91 23.22
C VAL A 16 14.88 28.55 22.69
N LEU A 17 15.66 27.45 22.87
CA LEU A 17 15.20 26.12 22.53
C LEU A 17 14.13 25.58 23.50
N LEU A 18 14.16 25.96 24.78
CA LEU A 18 13.18 25.51 25.79
C LEU A 18 11.89 26.31 25.78
N ALA A 19 11.88 27.52 25.28
CA ALA A 19 10.64 28.34 25.16
C ALA A 19 9.74 27.94 23.98
N GLN A 20 10.26 27.25 22.98
CA GLN A 20 9.45 26.80 21.83
C GLN A 20 8.73 25.48 22.07
N THR A 21 9.09 24.71 23.09
CA THR A 21 8.39 23.44 23.41
C THR A 21 7.12 23.61 24.24
N ALA A 22 6.88 24.78 24.82
CA ALA A 22 5.73 25.04 25.67
C ALA A 22 4.46 25.52 24.93
N GLN A 23 4.56 25.85 23.63
CA GLN A 23 3.40 26.29 22.83
C GLN A 23 2.73 25.18 22.00
N LEU A 24 3.19 23.93 22.12
CA LEU A 24 2.66 22.79 21.33
C LEU A 24 1.47 22.07 21.98
N PHE A 25 0.95 22.55 23.12
CA PHE A 25 -0.23 21.97 23.78
C PHE A 25 -1.43 22.93 23.81
N ALA A 26 -1.64 23.76 22.79
CA ALA A 26 -2.92 24.40 22.61
C ALA A 26 -3.88 23.39 21.97
N GLN A 27 -4.84 22.90 22.74
CA GLN A 27 -5.92 22.03 22.31
C GLN A 27 -6.65 22.66 21.12
N ALA A 28 -6.50 22.05 19.95
CA ALA A 28 -7.37 22.32 18.81
C ALA A 28 -8.76 21.73 19.13
N THR A 29 -9.78 22.56 19.13
CA THR A 29 -11.19 22.13 19.12
C THR A 29 -11.43 21.23 17.92
N PRO A 30 -12.22 20.15 18.04
CA PRO A 30 -12.54 19.29 16.90
C PRO A 30 -13.40 20.10 15.91
N ASN A 31 -12.80 20.53 14.82
CA ASN A 31 -13.54 21.01 13.66
C ASN A 31 -14.14 19.80 12.93
N ALA A 32 -15.35 20.00 12.39
CA ALA A 32 -16.04 19.03 11.56
C ALA A 32 -15.10 18.44 10.46
N PRO A 33 -15.21 17.17 10.11
CA PRO A 33 -14.33 16.53 9.14
C PRO A 33 -14.49 17.21 7.78
N GLU A 34 -13.45 17.94 7.35
CA GLU A 34 -13.33 18.32 5.94
C GLU A 34 -13.12 17.06 5.10
N PRO A 35 -13.71 16.99 3.88
CA PRO A 35 -13.48 15.87 2.98
C PRO A 35 -11.98 15.71 2.75
N GLN A 36 -11.48 14.50 2.93
CA GLN A 36 -10.06 14.17 2.83
C GLN A 36 -9.57 14.47 1.40
N LYS A 37 -8.99 15.63 1.20
CA LYS A 37 -8.14 15.88 0.04
C LYS A 37 -6.98 14.88 0.13
N GLY A 38 -6.80 14.08 -0.91
CA GLY A 38 -5.73 13.08 -0.97
C GLY A 38 -4.41 13.66 -0.46
N PHE A 39 -3.61 12.84 0.22
CA PHE A 39 -2.35 13.22 0.85
C PHE A 39 -1.38 13.82 -0.18
N ASP A 40 -1.47 15.12 -0.39
CA ASP A 40 -0.49 15.87 -1.16
C ASP A 40 0.60 16.35 -0.18
N VAL A 41 1.63 15.54 -0.02
CA VAL A 41 2.80 15.94 0.78
C VAL A 41 3.57 16.96 -0.02
N GLN A 42 3.24 18.22 0.17
CA GLN A 42 4.01 19.33 -0.38
C GLN A 42 5.35 19.41 0.35
N PHE A 43 6.42 19.07 -0.38
CA PHE A 43 7.77 19.24 0.16
C PHE A 43 8.06 20.73 0.35
N PRO A 44 8.61 21.11 1.52
CA PRO A 44 8.94 22.51 1.77
C PRO A 44 9.98 22.97 0.74
N HIS A 45 9.58 23.90 -0.10
CA HIS A 45 10.55 24.65 -0.90
C HIS A 45 11.52 25.39 0.03
N LEU A 46 12.76 25.53 -0.39
CA LEU A 46 13.96 25.93 0.37
C LEU A 46 13.90 27.28 1.14
N HIS A 47 12.73 27.87 1.36
CA HIS A 47 12.58 29.17 2.02
C HIS A 47 12.78 29.14 3.53
N ASN A 48 12.73 27.98 4.17
CA ASN A 48 12.99 27.84 5.59
C ASN A 48 13.73 26.51 5.88
N PRO A 49 15.06 26.54 6.06
CA PRO A 49 15.87 25.34 6.29
C PRO A 49 15.49 24.56 7.55
N PHE A 50 14.85 25.19 8.53
CA PHE A 50 14.42 24.53 9.75
C PHE A 50 13.13 23.74 9.59
N LYS A 51 12.34 23.97 8.55
CA LYS A 51 11.11 23.24 8.28
C LYS A 51 11.37 21.78 7.89
N THR A 52 12.55 21.48 7.35
CA THR A 52 12.98 20.11 7.01
C THR A 52 13.14 19.20 8.23
N TYR A 53 13.31 19.76 9.43
CA TYR A 53 13.46 19.02 10.68
C TYR A 53 12.17 18.91 11.48
N THR A 54 11.07 19.45 10.99
CA THR A 54 9.76 19.30 11.65
C THR A 54 9.10 18.02 11.15
N PRO A 55 8.55 17.16 12.05
CA PRO A 55 7.84 15.97 11.64
C PRO A 55 6.59 16.35 10.81
N VAL A 56 6.31 15.57 9.79
CA VAL A 56 5.07 15.69 9.01
C VAL A 56 3.94 15.08 9.85
N ASN A 57 2.87 15.86 10.04
CA ASN A 57 1.69 15.35 10.73
C ASN A 57 0.81 14.59 9.71
N VAL A 58 0.63 13.30 9.95
CA VAL A 58 -0.31 12.47 9.19
C VAL A 58 -1.65 12.48 9.92
N PRO A 59 -2.76 12.90 9.29
CA PRO A 59 -4.07 12.89 9.92
C PRO A 59 -4.46 11.46 10.32
N GLN A 60 -5.23 11.34 11.40
CA GLN A 60 -5.76 10.05 11.84
C GLN A 60 -6.76 9.50 10.81
N ALA A 61 -6.80 8.17 10.68
CA ALA A 61 -7.77 7.52 9.81
C ALA A 61 -9.22 7.85 10.27
N ASN A 62 -10.07 8.20 9.32
CA ASN A 62 -11.48 8.42 9.58
C ASN A 62 -12.22 7.08 9.63
N LEU A 63 -12.66 6.68 10.83
CA LEU A 63 -13.40 5.45 11.07
C LEU A 63 -14.92 5.64 11.08
N THR A 64 -15.43 6.84 10.79
CA THR A 64 -16.88 7.06 10.67
C THR A 64 -17.39 6.50 9.35
N ASN A 65 -18.56 5.88 9.40
CA ASN A 65 -19.24 5.42 8.19
C ASN A 65 -19.67 6.62 7.33
N SER A 66 -19.82 6.42 6.02
CA SER A 66 -20.28 7.46 5.10
C SER A 66 -21.75 7.80 5.32
N VAL A 67 -22.13 9.03 4.98
CA VAL A 67 -23.53 9.49 5.05
C VAL A 67 -24.43 8.67 4.12
N ARG A 68 -23.90 8.17 3.01
CA ARG A 68 -24.63 7.30 2.06
C ARG A 68 -25.22 6.06 2.74
N LEU A 69 -24.58 5.52 3.79
CA LEU A 69 -25.13 4.39 4.53
C LEU A 69 -26.45 4.76 5.23
N GLU A 70 -26.55 5.99 5.77
CA GLU A 70 -27.77 6.48 6.41
C GLU A 70 -28.88 6.68 5.37
N ASP A 71 -28.55 7.12 4.16
CA ASP A 71 -29.50 7.31 3.06
C ASP A 71 -30.10 5.98 2.56
N CYS A 72 -29.42 4.86 2.74
CA CYS A 72 -29.92 3.52 2.38
C CYS A 72 -30.82 2.90 3.46
N ILE A 73 -30.95 3.53 4.65
CA ILE A 73 -31.72 3.02 5.77
C ILE A 73 -33.12 3.63 5.75
N HIS A 74 -34.15 2.80 5.54
CA HIS A 74 -35.55 3.20 5.61
C HIS A 74 -36.33 2.25 6.53
N ASP A 75 -37.17 2.79 7.39
CA ASP A 75 -38.02 2.02 8.34
C ASP A 75 -37.24 1.00 9.20
N GLY A 76 -35.99 1.30 9.56
CA GLY A 76 -35.12 0.41 10.35
C GLY A 76 -34.61 -0.82 9.58
N LYS A 77 -34.61 -0.78 8.24
CA LYS A 77 -34.10 -1.81 7.34
C LYS A 77 -33.13 -1.19 6.36
N LEU A 78 -32.10 -1.95 6.00
CA LEU A 78 -31.12 -1.53 5.01
C LEU A 78 -31.53 -2.05 3.63
N TYR A 79 -31.95 -1.16 2.74
CA TYR A 79 -32.27 -1.48 1.35
C TYR A 79 -31.02 -1.31 0.48
N LEU A 80 -30.61 -2.37 -0.19
CA LEU A 80 -29.38 -2.37 -0.98
C LEU A 80 -29.65 -2.78 -2.42
N SER A 81 -29.30 -1.89 -3.37
CA SER A 81 -29.05 -2.29 -4.74
C SER A 81 -27.59 -2.75 -4.90
N ILE A 82 -27.27 -3.47 -5.97
CA ILE A 82 -25.91 -3.88 -6.26
C ILE A 82 -24.98 -2.67 -6.44
N GLN A 83 -25.49 -1.58 -7.03
CA GLN A 83 -24.73 -0.35 -7.24
C GLN A 83 -24.46 0.36 -5.88
N ASP A 84 -25.46 0.46 -5.01
CA ASP A 84 -25.29 1.07 -3.70
C ASP A 84 -24.32 0.27 -2.82
N ALA A 85 -24.35 -1.07 -2.93
CA ALA A 85 -23.39 -1.93 -2.26
C ALA A 85 -21.95 -1.68 -2.72
N ILE A 86 -21.73 -1.50 -4.02
CA ILE A 86 -20.42 -1.19 -4.59
C ILE A 86 -19.96 0.21 -4.16
N ASP A 87 -20.83 1.21 -4.24
CA ASP A 87 -20.51 2.59 -3.89
C ASP A 87 -20.19 2.71 -2.39
N LEU A 88 -20.99 2.08 -1.53
CA LEU A 88 -20.72 2.00 -0.09
C LEU A 88 -19.40 1.31 0.22
N ALA A 89 -19.09 0.25 -0.52
CA ALA A 89 -17.83 -0.45 -0.35
C ALA A 89 -16.63 0.42 -0.76
N LEU A 90 -16.74 1.17 -1.86
CA LEU A 90 -15.69 2.12 -2.26
C LEU A 90 -15.45 3.20 -1.20
N GLU A 91 -16.48 3.60 -0.44
CA GLU A 91 -16.36 4.63 0.60
C GLU A 91 -15.93 4.07 1.96
N ASN A 92 -16.41 2.89 2.34
CA ASN A 92 -16.28 2.36 3.70
C ASN A 92 -15.39 1.13 3.83
N ASN A 93 -15.08 0.40 2.75
CA ASN A 93 -14.32 -0.84 2.89
C ASN A 93 -12.89 -0.58 3.37
N LEU A 94 -12.50 -1.24 4.47
CA LEU A 94 -11.19 -1.04 5.11
C LEU A 94 -10.02 -1.57 4.28
N ASP A 95 -10.21 -2.61 3.46
CA ASP A 95 -9.16 -3.15 2.61
C ASP A 95 -8.78 -2.15 1.52
N ILE A 96 -9.78 -1.46 0.94
CA ILE A 96 -9.56 -0.37 -0.01
C ILE A 96 -8.90 0.82 0.69
N GLU A 97 -9.35 1.17 1.90
CA GLU A 97 -8.76 2.28 2.67
C GLU A 97 -7.28 2.01 3.00
N VAL A 98 -6.92 0.80 3.44
CA VAL A 98 -5.52 0.40 3.66
C VAL A 98 -4.71 0.54 2.39
N SER A 99 -5.21 0.07 1.25
CA SER A 99 -4.50 0.14 -0.02
C SER A 99 -4.33 1.57 -0.56
N ARG A 100 -5.17 2.54 -0.13
CA ARG A 100 -4.98 3.98 -0.44
C ARG A 100 -3.71 4.54 0.17
N TYR A 101 -3.29 4.06 1.36
CA TYR A 101 -2.04 4.50 1.99
C TYR A 101 -0.79 4.01 1.23
N ASP A 102 -0.89 2.96 0.42
CA ASP A 102 0.24 2.46 -0.36
C ASP A 102 0.71 3.48 -1.42
N LEU A 103 -0.20 4.29 -1.95
CA LEU A 103 0.12 5.29 -2.98
C LEU A 103 1.04 6.41 -2.45
N PRO A 104 0.74 7.09 -1.33
CA PRO A 104 1.65 8.05 -0.73
C PRO A 104 2.96 7.41 -0.23
N ILE A 105 2.95 6.17 0.30
CA ILE A 105 4.16 5.45 0.68
C ILE A 105 5.08 5.27 -0.53
N ALA A 106 4.55 4.83 -1.67
CA ALA A 106 5.32 4.70 -2.91
C ALA A 106 5.88 6.05 -3.42
N ASN A 107 5.15 7.16 -3.22
CA ASN A 107 5.65 8.51 -3.53
C ASN A 107 6.83 8.91 -2.63
N MET A 108 6.79 8.52 -1.34
CA MET A 108 7.91 8.75 -0.42
C MET A 108 9.16 7.95 -0.83
N ASP A 109 8.98 6.74 -1.34
CA ASP A 109 10.09 5.96 -1.91
C ASP A 109 10.70 6.64 -3.14
N VAL A 110 9.90 7.26 -4.00
CA VAL A 110 10.42 8.06 -5.14
C VAL A 110 11.24 9.24 -4.63
N LEU A 111 10.78 9.94 -3.60
CA LEU A 111 11.54 11.04 -3.00
C LEU A 111 12.85 10.55 -2.39
N ARG A 112 12.81 9.48 -1.60
CA ARG A 112 13.99 8.87 -0.99
C ARG A 112 15.01 8.45 -2.05
N ALA A 113 14.53 7.86 -3.15
CA ALA A 113 15.37 7.46 -4.26
C ALA A 113 15.92 8.64 -5.07
N ALA A 114 15.23 9.78 -5.10
CA ALA A 114 15.72 11.00 -5.73
C ALA A 114 16.92 11.60 -4.98
N SER A 115 17.01 11.39 -3.66
CA SER A 115 18.19 11.74 -2.86
C SER A 115 19.32 10.69 -2.91
N GLY A 116 19.21 9.65 -3.76
CA GLY A 116 20.20 8.56 -3.84
C GLY A 116 19.94 7.41 -2.87
N GLY A 117 18.95 7.51 -1.98
CA GLY A 117 18.59 6.46 -1.01
C GLY A 117 18.01 5.21 -1.68
N GLN A 118 18.19 4.06 -1.01
CA GLN A 118 17.54 2.82 -1.44
C GLN A 118 16.04 2.88 -1.16
N ILE A 119 15.25 2.26 -2.02
CA ILE A 119 13.80 2.09 -1.80
C ILE A 119 13.54 1.15 -0.63
N LEU A 120 12.49 1.43 0.13
CA LEU A 120 12.02 0.58 1.25
C LEU A 120 10.93 -0.39 0.79
N GLY A 121 10.18 -0.03 -0.25
CA GLY A 121 9.03 -0.78 -0.75
C GLY A 121 7.74 -0.46 0.01
N VAL A 122 6.62 -0.89 -0.54
CA VAL A 122 5.29 -0.72 0.04
C VAL A 122 4.91 -1.99 0.81
N PRO A 123 4.47 -1.90 2.08
CA PRO A 123 3.98 -3.05 2.84
C PRO A 123 2.80 -3.71 2.11
N GLY A 124 2.78 -5.04 2.04
CA GLY A 124 1.69 -5.79 1.40
C GLY A 124 1.84 -5.98 -0.12
N ILE A 125 2.55 -5.11 -0.81
CA ILE A 125 2.95 -5.36 -2.20
C ILE A 125 4.22 -6.19 -2.15
N SER A 126 4.07 -7.47 -1.86
CA SER A 126 5.19 -8.38 -1.96
C SER A 126 5.54 -8.53 -3.43
N SER A 127 6.65 -7.95 -3.83
CA SER A 127 7.37 -8.40 -5.00
C SER A 127 7.88 -9.82 -4.70
N ASN A 128 6.96 -10.79 -4.73
CA ASN A 128 7.28 -12.21 -4.48
C ASN A 128 8.33 -12.76 -5.43
N THR A 129 8.69 -12.00 -6.45
CA THR A 129 9.75 -12.32 -7.41
C THR A 129 11.08 -11.66 -7.10
N LEU A 130 11.09 -10.64 -6.26
CA LEU A 130 12.29 -9.95 -5.82
C LEU A 130 12.60 -10.42 -4.40
N GLY A 131 13.15 -11.62 -4.28
CA GLY A 131 13.58 -12.26 -3.05
C GLY A 131 13.45 -11.43 -1.78
N GLY A 132 12.36 -11.61 -1.09
CA GLY A 132 12.10 -11.39 0.31
C GLY A 132 13.04 -10.50 1.11
N ALA A 133 13.17 -9.25 0.76
CA ALA A 133 13.49 -8.24 1.74
C ALA A 133 12.16 -7.71 2.27
N SER A 134 11.55 -8.46 3.18
CA SER A 134 10.59 -7.85 4.08
C SER A 134 11.23 -6.61 4.66
N ALA A 135 10.58 -5.46 4.50
CA ALA A 135 11.06 -4.14 4.85
C ALA A 135 11.37 -3.92 6.36
N SER A 136 11.43 -4.98 7.14
CA SER A 136 11.71 -4.92 8.58
C SER A 136 13.19 -4.99 8.96
N SER A 137 14.12 -5.01 7.99
CA SER A 137 15.55 -5.12 8.32
C SER A 137 16.47 -4.25 7.48
N ALA A 138 15.99 -3.13 6.98
CA ALA A 138 16.81 -2.17 6.25
C ALA A 138 17.53 -1.18 7.19
N VAL A 139 17.94 -1.62 8.35
CA VAL A 139 18.90 -0.88 9.16
C VAL A 139 20.00 -1.82 9.54
N SER A 140 20.92 -1.93 8.68
CA SER A 140 22.34 -2.15 9.02
C SER A 140 23.12 -2.27 7.74
N SER A 141 23.87 -1.28 7.43
CA SER A 141 25.10 -1.44 6.69
C SER A 141 25.84 -2.65 7.24
N VAL A 142 26.19 -3.55 6.36
CA VAL A 142 27.17 -4.62 6.59
C VAL A 142 26.70 -5.75 7.50
N SER A 143 26.63 -6.78 6.91
CA SER A 143 26.59 -8.20 7.25
C SER A 143 25.34 -8.85 6.75
N VAL A 144 25.44 -9.25 5.55
CA VAL A 144 24.73 -10.39 4.98
C VAL A 144 25.05 -11.61 5.82
N SER A 145 24.26 -11.84 6.83
CA SER A 145 24.03 -13.19 7.28
C SER A 145 22.52 -13.31 7.39
N GLY A 146 21.95 -13.81 6.29
CA GLY A 146 20.54 -14.01 6.12
C GLY A 146 19.97 -14.93 7.15
N ALA A 147 18.80 -14.63 7.55
CA ALA A 147 17.85 -15.59 8.02
C ALA A 147 16.47 -15.14 7.56
N ALA A 148 16.08 -15.57 6.40
CA ALA A 148 14.66 -15.66 6.07
C ALA A 148 14.25 -17.10 6.33
N GLY A 149 13.67 -17.35 7.49
CA GLY A 149 13.03 -18.61 7.80
C GLY A 149 11.76 -18.77 6.97
N GLY A 150 11.87 -19.44 5.86
CA GLY A 150 10.79 -20.00 5.09
C GLY A 150 11.33 -21.24 4.44
N SER A 151 10.56 -22.30 4.35
CA SER A 151 10.90 -23.62 3.83
C SER A 151 11.30 -23.68 2.35
N GLY A 152 11.73 -22.55 1.78
CA GLY A 152 12.36 -22.43 0.47
C GLY A 152 13.60 -21.59 0.65
N GLY A 153 14.77 -22.15 0.33
CA GLY A 153 16.09 -21.58 0.57
C GLY A 153 16.21 -20.10 0.27
N LEU A 154 17.09 -19.45 1.00
CA LEU A 154 17.49 -18.04 0.89
C LEU A 154 17.86 -17.67 -0.55
N VAL A 155 16.91 -17.07 -1.26
CA VAL A 155 17.17 -16.49 -2.58
C VAL A 155 17.10 -14.98 -2.47
N GLN A 156 18.24 -14.34 -2.30
CA GLN A 156 18.35 -12.90 -2.36
C GLN A 156 18.49 -12.46 -3.82
N SER A 157 17.58 -11.58 -4.28
CA SER A 157 17.68 -11.00 -5.62
C SER A 157 18.87 -10.06 -5.78
N THR A 158 19.40 -9.95 -6.99
CA THR A 158 20.45 -9.00 -7.34
C THR A 158 19.95 -7.55 -7.45
N ASN A 159 18.67 -7.28 -7.32
CA ASN A 159 18.12 -5.93 -7.45
C ASN A 159 18.70 -4.93 -6.44
N GLY A 160 19.10 -5.39 -5.26
CA GLY A 160 19.80 -4.59 -4.25
C GLY A 160 21.31 -4.49 -4.43
N LEU A 161 21.90 -5.31 -5.30
CA LEU A 161 23.35 -5.38 -5.52
C LEU A 161 23.82 -4.34 -6.53
N GLY A 162 25.09 -4.03 -6.51
CA GLY A 162 25.76 -3.09 -7.42
C GLY A 162 26.49 -1.98 -6.67
N ILE A 163 26.83 -0.90 -7.36
CA ILE A 163 27.55 0.25 -6.79
C ILE A 163 26.65 0.89 -5.72
N GLN A 164 27.24 1.18 -4.56
CA GLN A 164 26.57 2.02 -3.57
C GLN A 164 26.48 3.44 -4.11
N VAL A 165 25.26 3.96 -4.17
CA VAL A 165 25.01 5.33 -4.61
C VAL A 165 25.09 6.23 -3.38
N PRO A 166 25.98 7.24 -3.35
CA PRO A 166 26.02 8.22 -2.25
C PRO A 166 24.75 9.08 -2.26
N SER A 167 24.46 9.72 -1.13
CA SER A 167 23.36 10.69 -1.06
C SER A 167 23.65 11.88 -1.99
N PHE A 168 22.64 12.31 -2.74
CA PHE A 168 22.72 13.52 -3.58
C PHE A 168 22.35 14.78 -2.81
N ASP A 169 21.81 14.63 -1.61
CA ASP A 169 21.50 15.77 -0.76
C ASP A 169 22.81 16.39 -0.25
N PRO A 170 22.91 17.72 -0.26
CA PRO A 170 24.09 18.40 0.26
C PRO A 170 24.18 18.27 1.77
N TRP A 171 25.40 18.06 2.27
CA TRP A 171 25.71 18.00 3.68
C TRP A 171 26.58 19.18 4.09
N LEU A 172 26.23 19.82 5.17
CA LEU A 172 27.04 20.84 5.83
C LEU A 172 27.49 20.31 7.19
N TYR A 173 28.80 20.14 7.33
CA TYR A 173 29.41 19.76 8.59
C TYR A 173 30.02 21.00 9.25
N ALA A 174 29.80 21.16 10.53
CA ALA A 174 30.45 22.17 11.34
C ALA A 174 31.03 21.51 12.59
N ARG A 175 32.32 21.74 12.81
CA ARG A 175 33.03 21.20 13.98
C ARG A 175 33.72 22.34 14.72
N ALA A 176 33.43 22.48 16.00
CA ALA A 176 34.15 23.36 16.91
C ALA A 176 34.71 22.53 18.07
N SER A 177 35.99 22.66 18.32
CA SER A 177 36.63 21.94 19.44
C SER A 177 37.73 22.79 20.11
N THR A 178 37.96 22.55 21.38
CA THR A 178 39.10 23.08 22.11
C THR A 178 39.84 21.89 22.72
N GLU A 179 41.15 21.91 22.57
CA GLU A 179 42.02 20.83 23.03
C GLU A 179 43.16 21.44 23.85
N HIS A 180 43.48 20.84 24.98
CA HIS A 180 44.69 21.08 25.74
C HIS A 180 45.54 19.81 25.74
N SER A 181 46.73 19.89 25.16
CA SER A 181 47.68 18.78 25.11
C SER A 181 48.98 19.13 25.83
N THR A 182 49.49 18.18 26.60
CA THR A 182 50.80 18.29 27.26
C THR A 182 51.65 17.09 26.85
N THR A 183 52.68 17.36 26.05
CA THR A 183 53.56 16.33 25.50
C THR A 183 54.93 16.45 26.12
N PRO A 184 55.43 15.48 26.94
CA PRO A 184 56.80 15.45 27.40
C PRO A 184 57.75 15.26 26.21
N LEU A 185 58.84 16.02 26.19
CA LEU A 185 59.82 15.96 25.10
C LEU A 185 61.11 15.34 25.58
N SER A 186 61.75 14.52 24.72
CA SER A 186 63.02 13.86 25.00
C SER A 186 64.24 14.81 24.99
N ASN A 187 64.06 16.01 24.38
CA ASN A 187 65.09 17.06 24.36
C ASN A 187 64.42 18.44 24.30
N THR A 188 65.21 19.45 24.63
CA THR A 188 64.74 20.86 24.63
C THR A 188 65.22 21.66 23.43
N VAL A 189 65.96 21.07 22.51
CA VAL A 189 66.63 21.80 21.40
C VAL A 189 65.66 22.41 20.42
N THR A 190 64.59 21.70 20.11
CA THR A 190 63.61 22.11 19.10
C THR A 190 62.49 23.00 19.61
N SER A 191 62.19 22.93 20.91
CA SER A 191 61.04 23.63 21.50
C SER A 191 61.40 24.58 22.64
N GLY A 192 62.64 24.49 23.17
CA GLY A 192 63.07 25.29 24.31
C GLY A 192 62.47 24.89 25.66
N VAL A 193 61.66 23.83 25.71
CA VAL A 193 60.94 23.34 26.89
C VAL A 193 61.04 21.83 27.01
N SER A 194 60.99 21.28 28.21
CA SER A 194 60.96 19.82 28.46
C SER A 194 59.57 19.21 28.29
N SER A 195 58.55 20.04 28.33
CA SER A 195 57.16 19.65 28.14
C SER A 195 56.45 20.69 27.30
N LEU A 196 55.97 20.29 26.10
CA LEU A 196 55.22 21.16 25.22
C LEU A 196 53.74 21.16 25.62
N LYS A 197 53.24 22.32 26.00
CA LYS A 197 51.81 22.54 26.28
C LYS A 197 51.20 23.29 25.11
N THR A 198 50.20 22.68 24.53
CA THR A 198 49.50 23.20 23.36
C THR A 198 48.01 23.36 23.65
N ASN A 199 47.48 24.56 23.45
CA ASN A 199 46.03 24.77 23.43
C ASN A 199 45.60 25.03 22.00
N THR A 200 44.70 24.22 21.46
CA THR A 200 44.21 24.34 20.11
C THR A 200 42.70 24.59 20.13
N ILE A 201 42.26 25.57 19.38
CA ILE A 201 40.85 25.84 19.11
C ILE A 201 40.67 25.63 17.61
N LEU A 202 39.73 24.77 17.25
CA LEU A 202 39.36 24.45 15.87
C LEU A 202 37.94 24.95 15.60
N ALA A 203 37.73 25.47 14.39
CA ALA A 203 36.42 25.82 13.84
C ALA A 203 36.41 25.49 12.34
N ASN A 204 35.94 24.29 12.01
CA ASN A 204 35.99 23.76 10.68
C ASN A 204 34.58 23.68 10.11
N PHE A 205 34.44 23.95 8.82
CA PHE A 205 33.21 23.78 8.05
C PHE A 205 33.54 22.98 6.81
N SER A 206 32.68 22.00 6.50
CA SER A 206 32.76 21.22 5.27
C SER A 206 31.39 21.16 4.59
N TYR A 207 31.37 21.36 3.29
CA TYR A 207 30.21 21.18 2.43
C TYR A 207 30.50 20.07 1.45
N GLU A 208 29.66 19.03 1.46
CA GLU A 208 29.80 17.86 0.61
C GLU A 208 28.54 17.68 -0.23
N GLN A 209 28.70 17.33 -1.52
CA GLN A 209 27.61 17.02 -2.41
C GLN A 209 28.01 16.03 -3.48
N SER A 210 27.20 14.98 -3.63
CA SER A 210 27.31 14.03 -4.75
C SER A 210 26.27 14.33 -5.82
N PHE A 211 26.60 14.00 -7.06
CA PHE A 211 25.74 14.20 -8.21
C PHE A 211 25.44 12.89 -8.93
N PRO A 212 24.27 12.79 -9.61
CA PRO A 212 23.90 11.59 -10.38
C PRO A 212 24.86 11.26 -11.55
N THR A 213 25.75 12.17 -11.91
CA THR A 213 26.80 11.98 -12.93
C THR A 213 27.94 11.11 -12.45
N GLY A 214 28.04 10.84 -11.13
CA GLY A 214 29.22 10.25 -10.48
C GLY A 214 30.26 11.27 -10.12
N THR A 215 29.89 12.55 -10.00
CA THR A 215 30.73 13.65 -9.54
C THR A 215 30.52 13.85 -8.06
N TYR A 216 31.58 14.03 -7.29
CA TYR A 216 31.58 14.42 -5.88
C TYR A 216 32.30 15.76 -5.73
N LEU A 217 31.67 16.68 -5.01
CA LEU A 217 32.22 17.98 -4.67
C LEU A 217 32.36 18.07 -3.15
N GLU A 218 33.51 18.61 -2.71
CA GLU A 218 33.77 18.92 -1.31
C GLU A 218 34.42 20.30 -1.21
N PHE A 219 33.91 21.11 -0.32
CA PHE A 219 34.49 22.40 0.04
C PHE A 219 34.73 22.45 1.52
N ASP A 220 36.01 22.52 1.92
CA ASP A 220 36.43 22.61 3.30
C ASP A 220 36.93 24.00 3.63
N LEU A 221 36.63 24.45 4.83
CA LEU A 221 37.19 25.64 5.44
C LEU A 221 37.64 25.28 6.87
N ASP A 222 38.94 25.11 7.01
CA ASP A 222 39.56 24.73 8.27
C ASP A 222 40.20 25.94 8.92
N ASN A 223 39.86 26.16 10.17
CA ASN A 223 40.38 27.28 10.95
C ASN A 223 40.92 26.77 12.30
N GLN A 224 42.14 27.16 12.60
CA GLN A 224 42.80 26.74 13.84
C GLN A 224 43.46 27.96 14.51
N ARG A 225 43.28 28.04 15.81
CA ARG A 225 44.04 28.92 16.69
C ARG A 225 44.80 28.08 17.67
N GLN A 226 46.14 28.21 17.67
CA GLN A 226 47.00 27.42 18.55
C GLN A 226 47.87 28.35 19.41
N THR A 227 47.98 28.02 20.69
CA THR A 227 48.93 28.63 21.59
C THR A 227 49.87 27.56 22.16
N VAL A 228 51.15 27.88 22.21
CA VAL A 228 52.18 26.96 22.71
C VAL A 228 53.05 27.66 23.76
N ASN A 229 53.62 26.88 24.66
CA ASN A 229 54.57 27.40 25.67
C ASN A 229 56.03 27.43 25.17
N SER A 230 56.26 27.10 23.89
CA SER A 230 57.61 27.10 23.30
C SER A 230 58.10 28.55 23.06
N PRO A 231 59.23 28.96 23.60
CA PRO A 231 59.83 30.24 23.30
C PRO A 231 60.41 30.32 21.88
N LEU A 232 60.63 29.17 21.23
CA LEU A 232 61.19 29.12 19.86
C LEU A 232 60.10 29.18 18.79
N SER A 233 58.84 29.26 19.14
CA SER A 233 57.76 29.52 18.17
C SER A 233 57.79 30.97 17.73
N LEU A 234 57.81 31.25 16.43
CA LEU A 234 57.84 32.59 15.86
C LEU A 234 56.55 33.39 16.12
N VAL A 235 55.43 32.67 16.08
CA VAL A 235 54.06 33.22 16.22
C VAL A 235 53.35 32.49 17.36
N ASN A 236 52.83 33.25 18.33
CA ASN A 236 52.10 32.71 19.45
C ASN A 236 51.10 33.75 20.04
N PRO A 237 49.76 33.60 19.90
CA PRO A 237 49.08 32.49 19.22
C PRO A 237 49.33 32.48 17.71
N SER A 238 49.40 31.26 17.15
CA SER A 238 49.35 31.04 15.69
C SER A 238 47.90 30.89 15.24
N LEU A 239 47.58 31.52 14.13
CA LEU A 239 46.31 31.41 13.45
C LEU A 239 46.55 30.77 12.07
N SER A 240 45.84 29.70 11.75
CA SER A 240 45.85 29.12 10.41
C SER A 240 44.44 29.04 9.84
N ALA A 241 44.32 29.35 8.59
CA ALA A 241 43.10 29.15 7.83
C ALA A 241 43.46 28.43 6.54
N ASN A 242 42.69 27.40 6.20
CA ASN A 242 42.85 26.64 4.98
C ASN A 242 41.47 26.49 4.34
N TYR A 243 41.40 26.75 3.03
CA TYR A 243 40.26 26.29 2.24
C TYR A 243 40.72 25.25 1.24
N ARG A 244 39.86 24.25 0.97
CA ARG A 244 40.08 23.23 -0.04
C ARG A 244 38.81 23.04 -0.85
N PHE A 245 38.93 23.09 -2.15
CA PHE A 245 37.87 22.73 -3.10
C PHE A 245 38.29 21.47 -3.83
N LEU A 246 37.61 20.36 -3.58
CA LEU A 246 37.87 19.05 -4.17
C LEU A 246 36.76 18.65 -5.12
N VAL A 247 37.13 18.14 -6.28
CA VAL A 247 36.25 17.53 -7.25
C VAL A 247 36.75 16.12 -7.54
N GLN A 248 35.88 15.17 -7.40
CA GLN A 248 36.13 13.80 -7.82
C GLN A 248 35.10 13.39 -8.87
N GLN A 249 35.56 12.79 -9.97
CA GLN A 249 34.71 12.29 -11.05
C GLN A 249 35.00 10.82 -11.31
N GLU A 250 33.98 9.99 -11.21
CA GLU A 250 34.05 8.61 -11.67
C GLU A 250 34.03 8.56 -13.21
N LEU A 251 34.98 7.84 -13.83
CA LEU A 251 35.14 7.80 -15.28
C LEU A 251 34.68 6.48 -15.93
N LEU A 252 34.63 5.38 -15.20
CA LEU A 252 34.16 4.07 -15.69
C LEU A 252 33.09 3.47 -14.79
N GLN A 253 33.50 2.83 -13.68
CA GLN A 253 32.57 2.30 -12.69
C GLN A 253 31.89 3.49 -12.00
N GLY A 254 30.56 3.50 -11.96
CA GLY A 254 29.81 4.61 -11.34
C GLY A 254 29.57 5.81 -12.26
N LEU A 255 30.12 5.83 -13.48
CA LEU A 255 29.87 6.92 -14.41
C LEU A 255 28.42 6.94 -14.89
N GLY A 256 27.80 8.12 -14.77
CA GLY A 256 26.57 8.50 -15.45
C GLY A 256 25.28 8.05 -14.79
N PHE A 257 24.19 8.54 -15.35
CA PHE A 257 22.83 8.38 -14.81
C PHE A 257 22.30 6.95 -14.77
N SER A 258 22.89 6.04 -15.55
CA SER A 258 22.37 4.67 -15.63
C SER A 258 22.57 3.89 -14.34
N SER A 259 23.71 4.06 -13.68
CA SER A 259 24.06 3.39 -12.43
C SER A 259 23.56 4.16 -11.22
N ASN A 260 23.75 5.47 -11.21
CA ASN A 260 23.50 6.32 -10.04
C ASN A 260 22.02 6.60 -9.83
N LEU A 261 21.19 6.70 -10.89
CA LEU A 261 19.73 6.87 -10.77
C LEU A 261 18.95 5.55 -10.81
N ARG A 262 19.60 4.41 -10.57
CA ARG A 262 18.90 3.12 -10.59
C ARG A 262 17.76 3.06 -9.56
N TRP A 263 18.00 3.54 -8.34
CA TRP A 263 17.00 3.55 -7.27
C TRP A 263 15.81 4.42 -7.63
N LEU A 264 16.06 5.59 -8.25
CA LEU A 264 14.98 6.45 -8.73
C LEU A 264 14.15 5.79 -9.85
N ARG A 265 14.80 5.04 -10.75
CA ARG A 265 14.08 4.30 -11.79
C ARG A 265 13.27 3.16 -11.22
N LEU A 266 13.83 2.40 -10.28
CA LEU A 266 13.14 1.34 -9.56
C LEU A 266 11.96 1.91 -8.75
N ALA A 267 12.16 3.02 -8.04
CA ALA A 267 11.09 3.67 -7.28
C ALA A 267 9.94 4.18 -8.17
N LYS A 268 10.26 4.79 -9.32
CA LYS A 268 9.24 5.18 -10.30
C LYS A 268 8.49 4.00 -10.90
N ASN A 269 9.17 2.87 -11.07
CA ASN A 269 8.56 1.64 -11.55
C ASN A 269 7.67 1.03 -10.47
N ASN A 270 8.15 0.96 -9.22
CA ASN A 270 7.36 0.54 -8.05
C ASN A 270 6.12 1.43 -7.85
N ARG A 271 6.22 2.74 -8.09
CA ARG A 271 5.06 3.62 -8.02
C ARG A 271 3.97 3.24 -9.03
N LYS A 272 4.37 2.89 -10.27
CA LYS A 272 3.43 2.37 -11.29
C LYS A 272 2.87 1.01 -10.87
N LEU A 273 3.72 0.14 -10.32
CA LEU A 273 3.31 -1.16 -9.80
C LEU A 273 2.27 -0.99 -8.69
N THR A 274 2.47 -0.05 -7.77
CA THR A 274 1.52 0.28 -6.70
C THR A 274 0.17 0.76 -7.27
N ASP A 275 0.16 1.62 -8.29
CA ASP A 275 -1.07 2.03 -8.97
C ASP A 275 -1.84 0.83 -9.57
N ILE A 276 -1.12 -0.10 -10.18
CA ILE A 276 -1.73 -1.30 -10.78
C ILE A 276 -2.21 -2.27 -9.70
N SER A 277 -1.44 -2.45 -8.63
CA SER A 277 -1.83 -3.29 -7.48
C SER A 277 -3.04 -2.71 -6.76
N PHE A 278 -3.14 -1.38 -6.62
CA PHE A 278 -4.33 -0.71 -6.10
C PHE A 278 -5.56 -1.02 -6.97
N LYS A 279 -5.43 -0.91 -8.30
CA LYS A 279 -6.50 -1.32 -9.22
C LYS A 279 -6.89 -2.79 -9.02
N GLN A 280 -5.92 -3.69 -8.91
CA GLN A 280 -6.18 -5.11 -8.68
C GLN A 280 -6.90 -5.35 -7.35
N GLN A 281 -6.56 -4.63 -6.28
CA GLN A 281 -7.26 -4.71 -5.00
C GLN A 281 -8.73 -4.28 -5.14
N ILE A 282 -9.00 -3.18 -5.85
CA ILE A 282 -10.37 -2.73 -6.10
C ILE A 282 -11.14 -3.77 -6.91
N ASP A 283 -10.57 -4.29 -8.01
CA ASP A 283 -11.20 -5.34 -8.83
C ASP A 283 -11.56 -6.58 -7.97
N SER A 284 -10.64 -6.99 -7.09
CA SER A 284 -10.85 -8.13 -6.18
C SER A 284 -11.94 -7.86 -5.14
N THR A 285 -11.89 -6.69 -4.49
CA THR A 285 -12.87 -6.32 -3.45
C THR A 285 -14.27 -6.18 -4.05
N ILE A 286 -14.42 -5.52 -5.20
CA ILE A 286 -15.71 -5.39 -5.89
C ILE A 286 -16.25 -6.77 -6.30
N SER A 287 -15.42 -7.64 -6.87
CA SER A 287 -15.84 -8.99 -7.22
C SER A 287 -16.32 -9.78 -5.99
N GLN A 288 -15.66 -9.60 -4.85
CA GLN A 288 -16.07 -10.24 -3.60
C GLN A 288 -17.41 -9.69 -3.10
N ILE A 289 -17.63 -8.38 -3.18
CA ILE A 289 -18.86 -7.73 -2.76
C ILE A 289 -20.04 -8.15 -3.65
N GLU A 290 -19.85 -8.18 -4.99
CA GLU A 290 -20.86 -8.71 -5.90
C GLU A 290 -21.23 -10.17 -5.56
N ASN A 291 -20.23 -11.00 -5.26
CA ASN A 291 -20.48 -12.39 -4.86
C ASN A 291 -21.26 -12.51 -3.54
N ILE A 292 -20.90 -11.70 -2.52
CA ILE A 292 -21.63 -11.66 -1.24
C ILE A 292 -23.06 -11.16 -1.45
N TYR A 293 -23.25 -10.16 -2.33
CA TYR A 293 -24.57 -9.64 -2.67
C TYR A 293 -25.48 -10.69 -3.30
N TRP A 294 -24.98 -11.46 -4.25
CA TRP A 294 -25.74 -12.52 -4.89
C TRP A 294 -26.01 -13.71 -3.93
N ASP A 295 -25.09 -14.00 -3.01
CA ASP A 295 -25.34 -14.99 -1.95
C ASP A 295 -26.41 -14.51 -0.97
N LEU A 296 -26.44 -13.21 -0.63
CA LEU A 296 -27.48 -12.60 0.18
C LEU A 296 -28.86 -12.67 -0.51
N GLU A 297 -28.91 -12.32 -1.79
CA GLU A 297 -30.14 -12.41 -2.58
C GLU A 297 -30.70 -13.84 -2.62
N ASN A 298 -29.83 -14.82 -2.90
CA ASN A 298 -30.22 -16.24 -2.87
C ASN A 298 -30.76 -16.67 -1.49
N ALA A 299 -30.10 -16.28 -0.40
CA ALA A 299 -30.51 -16.61 0.94
C ALA A 299 -31.86 -15.94 1.31
N TYR A 300 -32.07 -14.70 0.85
CA TYR A 300 -33.31 -13.98 1.05
C TYR A 300 -34.49 -14.63 0.30
N GLN A 301 -34.29 -15.05 -0.94
CA GLN A 301 -35.33 -15.76 -1.71
C GLN A 301 -35.61 -17.15 -1.15
N ASP A 302 -34.59 -17.90 -0.74
CA ASP A 302 -34.76 -19.22 -0.13
C ASP A 302 -35.56 -19.12 1.18
N GLU A 303 -35.28 -18.12 2.02
CA GLU A 303 -36.05 -17.87 3.26
C GLU A 303 -37.52 -17.63 2.94
N GLN A 304 -37.84 -16.81 1.94
CA GLN A 304 -39.23 -16.57 1.55
C GLN A 304 -39.94 -17.82 1.01
N VAL A 305 -39.23 -18.66 0.25
CA VAL A 305 -39.78 -19.92 -0.25
C VAL A 305 -40.07 -20.86 0.92
N LYS A 306 -39.15 -21.01 1.87
CA LYS A 306 -39.31 -21.87 3.05
C LYS A 306 -40.40 -21.36 3.99
N GLU A 307 -40.56 -20.04 4.15
CA GLU A 307 -41.64 -19.47 4.98
C GLU A 307 -43.01 -19.78 4.38
N ARG A 308 -43.18 -19.62 3.06
CA ARG A 308 -44.41 -19.98 2.36
C ARG A 308 -44.72 -21.48 2.50
N SER A 309 -43.69 -22.34 2.39
CA SER A 309 -43.81 -23.79 2.52
C SER A 309 -44.24 -24.20 3.92
N VAL A 310 -43.68 -23.59 4.98
CA VAL A 310 -44.12 -23.81 6.38
C VAL A 310 -45.58 -23.40 6.57
N ALA A 311 -45.95 -22.20 6.06
CA ALA A 311 -47.33 -21.69 6.17
C ALA A 311 -48.33 -22.63 5.47
N PHE A 312 -47.98 -23.16 4.28
CA PHE A 312 -48.80 -24.16 3.58
C PHE A 312 -48.93 -25.45 4.35
N ALA A 313 -47.83 -26.01 4.87
CA ALA A 313 -47.85 -27.22 5.68
C ALA A 313 -48.66 -27.11 6.98
N GLN A 314 -48.60 -25.93 7.65
CA GLN A 314 -49.39 -25.65 8.85
C GLN A 314 -50.89 -25.61 8.54
N ASN A 315 -51.29 -24.94 7.44
CA ASN A 315 -52.67 -24.93 6.99
C ASN A 315 -53.17 -26.31 6.64
N SER A 316 -52.38 -27.09 5.91
CA SER A 316 -52.68 -28.49 5.59
C SER A 316 -52.87 -29.34 6.83
N LEU A 317 -52.01 -29.21 7.87
CA LEU A 317 -52.16 -29.90 9.13
C LEU A 317 -53.47 -29.52 9.87
N GLN A 318 -53.84 -28.25 9.83
CA GLN A 318 -55.09 -27.80 10.43
C GLN A 318 -56.30 -28.44 9.75
N ASP A 319 -56.27 -28.54 8.43
CA ASP A 319 -57.35 -29.15 7.67
C ASP A 319 -57.42 -30.69 7.91
N GLU A 320 -56.26 -31.39 7.99
CA GLU A 320 -56.22 -32.78 8.39
C GLU A 320 -56.78 -33.01 9.80
N LYS A 321 -56.49 -32.15 10.76
CA LYS A 321 -57.06 -32.23 12.12
C LYS A 321 -58.57 -32.06 12.12
N LYS A 322 -59.13 -31.16 11.31
CA LYS A 322 -60.58 -30.98 11.17
C LYS A 322 -61.24 -32.22 10.55
N GLN A 323 -60.65 -32.76 9.50
CA GLN A 323 -61.13 -34.00 8.84
C GLN A 323 -61.06 -35.22 9.76
N PHE A 324 -60.02 -35.32 10.59
CA PHE A 324 -59.90 -36.37 11.61
C PHE A 324 -61.01 -36.25 12.68
N GLN A 325 -61.35 -35.05 13.12
CA GLN A 325 -62.46 -34.83 14.05
C GLN A 325 -63.80 -35.28 13.44
N LEU A 326 -63.95 -35.09 12.14
CA LEU A 326 -65.10 -35.55 11.35
C LEU A 326 -65.03 -37.04 11.02
N LYS A 327 -63.97 -37.79 11.45
CA LYS A 327 -63.69 -39.20 11.14
C LYS A 327 -63.54 -39.47 9.64
N ALA A 328 -63.17 -38.45 8.87
CA ALA A 328 -62.97 -38.58 7.41
C ALA A 328 -61.57 -39.10 7.04
N VAL A 329 -60.57 -38.94 7.93
CA VAL A 329 -59.19 -39.40 7.70
C VAL A 329 -58.64 -40.17 8.89
N PRO A 330 -57.68 -41.10 8.71
CA PRO A 330 -57.07 -41.85 9.78
C PRO A 330 -56.07 -40.99 10.56
N ALA A 331 -55.81 -41.36 11.85
CA ALA A 331 -54.82 -40.67 12.71
C ALA A 331 -53.39 -40.66 12.11
N MET A 332 -53.07 -41.63 11.26
CA MET A 332 -51.79 -41.75 10.59
C MET A 332 -51.51 -40.55 9.66
N ASP A 333 -52.53 -40.01 8.98
CA ASP A 333 -52.33 -38.89 8.05
C ASP A 333 -52.11 -37.58 8.81
N VAL A 334 -52.76 -37.40 9.97
CA VAL A 334 -52.43 -36.27 10.88
C VAL A 334 -50.99 -36.35 11.38
N MET A 335 -50.51 -37.59 11.73
CA MET A 335 -49.10 -37.77 12.14
C MET A 335 -48.12 -37.43 11.01
N LYS A 336 -48.41 -37.86 9.77
CA LYS A 336 -47.57 -37.52 8.61
C LYS A 336 -47.53 -36.00 8.39
N ALA A 337 -48.69 -35.31 8.43
CA ALA A 337 -48.73 -33.86 8.33
C ALA A 337 -47.96 -33.14 9.47
N GLN A 338 -47.96 -33.71 10.70
CA GLN A 338 -47.13 -33.17 11.79
C GLN A 338 -45.64 -33.31 11.53
N ILE A 339 -45.19 -34.46 10.98
CA ILE A 339 -43.79 -34.69 10.62
C ILE A 339 -43.37 -33.68 9.55
N GLU A 340 -44.19 -33.47 8.51
CA GLU A 340 -43.91 -32.50 7.46
C GLU A 340 -43.76 -31.06 7.99
N VAL A 341 -44.66 -30.61 8.87
CA VAL A 341 -44.54 -29.29 9.50
C VAL A 341 -43.22 -29.19 10.28
N ALA A 342 -42.84 -30.23 11.04
CA ALA A 342 -41.59 -30.22 11.81
C ALA A 342 -40.36 -30.15 10.89
N THR A 343 -40.35 -30.91 9.78
CA THR A 343 -39.25 -30.89 8.80
C THR A 343 -39.11 -29.55 8.15
N ARG A 344 -40.21 -28.95 7.68
CA ARG A 344 -40.17 -27.61 7.03
C ARG A 344 -39.82 -26.50 7.99
N GLN A 345 -40.19 -26.65 9.29
CA GLN A 345 -39.77 -25.69 10.30
C GLN A 345 -38.27 -25.78 10.59
N GLN A 346 -37.69 -26.96 10.52
CA GLN A 346 -36.23 -27.14 10.55
C GLN A 346 -35.57 -26.46 9.35
N ASP A 347 -36.06 -26.69 8.14
CA ASP A 347 -35.52 -26.09 6.90
C ASP A 347 -35.59 -24.56 6.93
N LEU A 348 -36.70 -24.01 7.41
CA LEU A 348 -36.85 -22.56 7.59
C LEU A 348 -35.85 -22.00 8.62
N THR A 349 -35.57 -22.72 9.69
CA THR A 349 -34.59 -22.31 10.71
C THR A 349 -33.18 -22.26 10.11
N ILE A 350 -32.82 -23.25 9.29
CA ILE A 350 -31.55 -23.31 8.59
C ILE A 350 -31.43 -22.12 7.61
N SER A 351 -32.48 -21.88 6.82
CA SER A 351 -32.50 -20.78 5.85
C SER A 351 -32.38 -19.40 6.54
N LYS A 352 -33.11 -19.18 7.65
CA LYS A 352 -32.99 -17.95 8.46
C LYS A 352 -31.58 -17.72 9.01
N THR A 353 -30.93 -18.75 9.52
CA THR A 353 -29.57 -18.62 10.02
C THR A 353 -28.55 -18.38 8.90
N THR A 354 -28.81 -18.94 7.71
CA THR A 354 -27.98 -18.68 6.52
C THR A 354 -28.15 -17.22 6.07
N LEU A 355 -29.36 -16.71 6.03
CA LEU A 355 -29.63 -15.31 5.72
C LEU A 355 -28.92 -14.37 6.70
N GLN A 356 -29.05 -14.60 8.01
CA GLN A 356 -28.37 -13.81 9.04
C GLN A 356 -26.83 -13.79 8.87
N LEU A 357 -26.25 -14.92 8.45
CA LEU A 357 -24.82 -14.98 8.16
C LEU A 357 -24.47 -14.10 6.95
N GLN A 358 -25.24 -14.19 5.86
CA GLN A 358 -24.98 -13.38 4.66
C GLN A 358 -25.19 -11.89 4.91
N GLU A 359 -26.22 -11.52 5.70
CA GLU A 359 -26.41 -10.14 6.16
C GLU A 359 -25.21 -9.62 6.95
N SER A 360 -24.67 -10.42 7.87
CA SER A 360 -23.50 -10.06 8.67
C SER A 360 -22.24 -9.89 7.80
N LEU A 361 -22.03 -10.77 6.81
CA LEU A 361 -20.91 -10.65 5.87
C LEU A 361 -21.03 -9.39 4.99
N MET A 362 -22.25 -9.10 4.51
CA MET A 362 -22.50 -7.89 3.72
C MET A 362 -22.25 -6.63 4.54
N LYS A 363 -22.79 -6.54 5.76
CA LYS A 363 -22.55 -5.41 6.66
C LYS A 363 -21.07 -5.21 6.95
N ALA A 364 -20.34 -6.28 7.23
CA ALA A 364 -18.89 -6.21 7.46
C ALA A 364 -18.12 -5.68 6.24
N ALA A 365 -18.57 -5.98 5.03
CA ALA A 365 -17.94 -5.49 3.80
C ALA A 365 -18.24 -4.02 3.50
N LEU A 366 -19.38 -3.49 3.98
CA LEU A 366 -19.90 -2.15 3.66
C LEU A 366 -19.69 -1.10 4.76
N THR A 367 -19.20 -1.47 5.95
CA THR A 367 -19.05 -0.57 7.08
C THR A 367 -17.62 -0.51 7.59
N LYS A 368 -17.19 0.68 8.04
CA LYS A 368 -15.90 0.86 8.75
C LYS A 368 -16.00 0.43 10.21
N THR A 369 -17.13 0.76 10.85
CA THR A 369 -17.44 0.37 12.23
C THR A 369 -18.84 -0.23 12.26
N MET A 370 -18.98 -1.32 13.02
CA MET A 370 -20.24 -2.03 13.15
C MET A 370 -20.83 -1.72 14.53
N ASP A 371 -21.79 -0.80 14.56
CA ASP A 371 -22.53 -0.45 15.76
C ASP A 371 -23.67 -1.47 15.97
N GLN A 372 -24.14 -1.62 17.23
CA GLN A 372 -25.19 -2.58 17.56
C GLN A 372 -26.47 -2.40 16.73
N GLN A 373 -26.81 -1.16 16.38
CA GLN A 373 -27.98 -0.87 15.55
C GLN A 373 -27.83 -1.42 14.12
N ILE A 374 -26.63 -1.30 13.54
CA ILE A 374 -26.34 -1.83 12.21
C ILE A 374 -26.30 -3.36 12.25
N GLU A 375 -25.77 -3.95 13.34
CA GLU A 375 -25.65 -5.39 13.48
C GLU A 375 -27.02 -6.09 13.51
N GLU A 376 -28.01 -5.50 14.22
CA GLU A 376 -29.36 -6.07 14.37
C GLU A 376 -30.29 -5.76 13.18
N MET A 377 -29.94 -4.81 12.31
CA MET A 377 -30.78 -4.34 11.21
C MET A 377 -30.86 -5.37 10.08
N PRO A 378 -32.06 -5.77 9.60
CA PRO A 378 -32.16 -6.66 8.43
C PRO A 378 -31.76 -5.97 7.13
N VAL A 379 -31.13 -6.71 6.23
CA VAL A 379 -30.70 -6.23 4.91
C VAL A 379 -31.66 -6.77 3.85
N ILE A 380 -32.23 -5.89 3.05
CA ILE A 380 -33.15 -6.26 1.98
C ILE A 380 -32.47 -5.96 0.65
N PRO A 381 -32.07 -6.98 -0.12
CA PRO A 381 -31.58 -6.79 -1.48
C PRO A 381 -32.72 -6.35 -2.39
N THR A 382 -32.44 -5.40 -3.29
CA THR A 382 -33.46 -4.86 -4.22
C THR A 382 -33.33 -5.41 -5.63
N ALA A 383 -32.30 -6.25 -5.91
CA ALA A 383 -32.19 -6.92 -7.20
C ALA A 383 -33.33 -7.91 -7.37
N ASN A 384 -33.84 -8.03 -8.60
CA ASN A 384 -34.87 -8.99 -8.93
C ASN A 384 -34.30 -10.01 -9.91
N LEU A 385 -34.06 -11.23 -9.43
CA LEU A 385 -33.62 -12.37 -10.26
C LEU A 385 -34.68 -12.84 -11.27
N ASP A 386 -35.98 -12.53 -11.04
CA ASP A 386 -37.07 -12.91 -11.96
C ASP A 386 -36.91 -12.31 -13.37
N THR A 387 -36.09 -11.25 -13.53
CA THR A 387 -35.81 -10.57 -14.80
C THR A 387 -34.58 -11.12 -15.54
N PHE A 388 -34.13 -12.32 -15.20
CA PHE A 388 -32.96 -12.95 -15.81
C PHE A 388 -33.02 -12.91 -17.34
N GLN A 389 -32.02 -12.27 -17.95
CA GLN A 389 -31.77 -12.28 -19.39
C GLN A 389 -30.33 -12.73 -19.64
N PRO A 390 -30.15 -13.83 -20.41
CA PRO A 390 -28.80 -14.29 -20.73
C PRO A 390 -28.08 -13.24 -21.58
N GLU A 391 -26.89 -12.87 -21.17
CA GLU A 391 -26.04 -11.95 -21.92
C GLU A 391 -25.34 -12.69 -23.07
N THR A 392 -25.26 -12.05 -24.23
CA THR A 392 -24.54 -12.62 -25.38
C THR A 392 -23.03 -12.51 -25.11
N ILE A 393 -22.39 -13.66 -24.91
CA ILE A 393 -20.95 -13.73 -24.62
C ILE A 393 -20.17 -13.52 -25.93
N PRO A 394 -19.19 -12.58 -25.97
CA PRO A 394 -18.29 -12.44 -27.10
C PRO A 394 -17.47 -13.72 -27.35
N PRO A 395 -16.95 -13.94 -28.57
CA PRO A 395 -16.09 -15.09 -28.84
C PRO A 395 -14.89 -15.15 -27.87
N VAL A 396 -14.57 -16.34 -27.38
CA VAL A 396 -13.55 -16.56 -26.34
C VAL A 396 -12.18 -15.97 -26.72
N GLU A 397 -11.80 -16.01 -27.99
CA GLU A 397 -10.52 -15.43 -28.46
C GLU A 397 -10.49 -13.90 -28.32
N GLN A 398 -11.62 -13.21 -28.49
CA GLN A 398 -11.71 -11.76 -28.25
C GLN A 398 -11.58 -11.43 -26.76
N LEU A 399 -12.19 -12.24 -25.89
CA LEU A 399 -12.06 -12.10 -24.44
C LEU A 399 -10.61 -12.30 -23.97
N ILE A 400 -9.90 -13.26 -24.57
CA ILE A 400 -8.48 -13.50 -24.27
C ILE A 400 -7.61 -12.33 -24.72
N ASP A 401 -7.83 -11.81 -25.93
CA ASP A 401 -7.05 -10.67 -26.45
C ASP A 401 -7.30 -9.40 -25.62
N GLU A 402 -8.49 -9.22 -25.12
CA GLU A 402 -8.84 -8.11 -24.23
C GLU A 402 -8.22 -8.30 -22.85
N ALA A 403 -8.30 -9.49 -22.28
CA ALA A 403 -7.67 -9.82 -21.00
C ALA A 403 -6.15 -9.60 -21.01
N ILE A 404 -5.46 -9.93 -22.11
CA ILE A 404 -4.02 -9.68 -22.28
C ILE A 404 -3.69 -8.18 -22.20
N LYS A 405 -4.62 -7.30 -22.59
CA LYS A 405 -4.40 -5.84 -22.58
C LYS A 405 -4.80 -5.18 -21.26
N THR A 406 -5.77 -5.73 -20.56
CA THR A 406 -6.44 -5.06 -19.42
C THR A 406 -6.05 -5.62 -18.06
N ARG A 407 -5.62 -6.87 -17.98
CA ARG A 407 -5.32 -7.52 -16.68
C ARG A 407 -4.13 -6.93 -15.95
N PRO A 408 -4.33 -6.55 -14.67
CA PRO A 408 -3.29 -5.96 -13.84
C PRO A 408 -2.09 -6.88 -13.61
N ASP A 409 -2.31 -8.17 -13.35
CA ASP A 409 -1.28 -9.15 -13.02
C ASP A 409 -0.22 -9.31 -14.13
N LEU A 410 -0.64 -9.29 -15.40
CA LEU A 410 0.30 -9.33 -16.51
C LEU A 410 1.14 -8.04 -16.58
N SER A 411 0.52 -6.89 -16.35
CA SER A 411 1.22 -5.59 -16.30
C SER A 411 2.24 -5.53 -15.16
N ILE A 412 1.90 -6.09 -13.98
CA ILE A 412 2.81 -6.23 -12.85
C ILE A 412 4.05 -7.04 -13.24
N LEU A 413 3.88 -8.21 -13.87
CA LEU A 413 5.01 -9.05 -14.30
C LEU A 413 5.88 -8.39 -15.37
N GLN A 414 5.29 -7.58 -16.26
CA GLN A 414 6.05 -6.79 -17.23
C GLN A 414 6.90 -5.71 -16.54
N LEU A 415 6.35 -5.01 -15.55
CA LEU A 415 7.10 -4.04 -14.76
C LEU A 415 8.24 -4.71 -13.97
N GLN A 416 8.02 -5.91 -13.42
CA GLN A 416 9.06 -6.69 -12.75
C GLN A 416 10.16 -7.13 -13.72
N GLN A 417 9.82 -7.46 -14.96
CA GLN A 417 10.81 -7.72 -16.00
C GLN A 417 11.65 -6.47 -16.29
N ASP A 418 11.04 -5.29 -16.38
CA ASP A 418 11.73 -4.01 -16.56
C ASP A 418 12.68 -3.71 -15.38
N GLU A 419 12.28 -4.03 -14.14
CA GLU A 419 13.13 -3.91 -12.95
C GLU A 419 14.37 -4.81 -13.03
N ALA A 420 14.19 -6.06 -13.44
CA ALA A 420 15.29 -6.97 -13.66
C ALA A 420 16.26 -6.45 -14.74
N GLU A 421 15.74 -5.80 -15.80
CA GLU A 421 16.57 -5.19 -16.83
C GLU A 421 17.34 -3.96 -16.31
N ILE A 422 16.72 -3.10 -15.50
CA ILE A 422 17.36 -1.96 -14.84
C ILE A 422 18.51 -2.45 -13.96
N SER A 423 18.26 -3.47 -13.14
CA SER A 423 19.27 -4.09 -12.25
C SER A 423 20.42 -4.70 -13.04
N ARG A 424 20.14 -5.46 -14.09
CA ARG A 424 21.15 -6.04 -14.98
C ARG A 424 22.09 -4.97 -15.56
N LYS A 425 21.53 -3.85 -16.05
CA LYS A 425 22.31 -2.73 -16.59
C LYS A 425 23.25 -2.12 -15.53
N SER A 426 22.76 -1.95 -14.30
CA SER A 426 23.56 -1.42 -13.20
C SER A 426 24.67 -2.37 -12.78
N ILE A 427 24.37 -3.68 -12.63
CA ILE A 427 25.35 -4.70 -12.25
C ILE A 427 26.44 -4.85 -13.31
N ARG A 428 26.10 -4.70 -14.60
CA ARG A 428 27.09 -4.70 -15.67
C ARG A 428 28.09 -3.55 -15.54
N ASN A 429 27.67 -2.37 -15.10
CA ASN A 429 28.57 -1.26 -14.82
C ASN A 429 29.49 -1.56 -13.63
N TYR A 430 29.00 -2.29 -12.61
CA TYR A 430 29.80 -2.71 -11.45
C TYR A 430 30.95 -3.66 -11.81
N MET A 431 30.91 -4.33 -12.96
CA MET A 431 32.00 -5.16 -13.44
C MET A 431 33.23 -4.38 -13.95
N LEU A 432 33.04 -3.09 -14.26
CA LEU A 432 34.11 -2.24 -14.79
C LEU A 432 35.15 -1.93 -13.72
N PRO A 433 36.43 -1.70 -14.11
CA PRO A 433 37.42 -1.13 -13.20
C PRO A 433 36.98 0.24 -12.69
N SER A 434 37.35 0.59 -11.45
CA SER A 434 37.17 1.94 -10.93
C SER A 434 38.30 2.82 -11.45
N VAL A 435 37.95 3.91 -12.12
CA VAL A 435 38.84 4.96 -12.58
C VAL A 435 38.29 6.30 -12.15
N ASN A 436 38.97 6.97 -11.23
CA ASN A 436 38.56 8.23 -10.66
C ASN A 436 39.53 9.33 -11.07
N LEU A 437 39.01 10.44 -11.52
CA LEU A 437 39.74 11.69 -11.70
C LEU A 437 39.50 12.53 -10.44
N ILE A 438 40.56 12.88 -9.75
CA ILE A 438 40.52 13.67 -8.51
C ILE A 438 41.32 14.95 -8.76
N GLY A 439 40.71 16.08 -8.46
CA GLY A 439 41.38 17.36 -8.50
C GLY A 439 41.02 18.18 -7.26
N TYR A 440 42.02 18.83 -6.66
CA TYR A 440 41.72 19.84 -5.67
C TYR A 440 42.58 21.07 -5.85
N TYR A 441 42.01 22.16 -5.35
CA TYR A 441 42.71 23.45 -5.20
C TYR A 441 42.49 23.93 -3.77
N SER A 442 43.59 24.38 -3.13
CA SER A 442 43.61 24.76 -1.73
C SER A 442 44.50 25.99 -1.54
N GLY A 443 44.13 26.80 -0.58
CA GLY A 443 44.97 27.94 -0.20
C GLY A 443 45.15 27.96 1.33
N TYR A 444 46.37 28.28 1.75
CA TYR A 444 46.75 28.28 3.14
C TYR A 444 47.12 29.69 3.59
N GLY A 445 46.58 30.14 4.73
CA GLY A 445 46.89 31.40 5.37
C GLY A 445 47.46 31.18 6.77
N LEU A 446 48.55 31.83 7.08
CA LEU A 446 49.15 31.83 8.41
C LEU A 446 49.13 33.27 8.95
N GLY A 447 48.80 33.42 10.21
CA GLY A 447 48.76 34.66 10.93
C GLY A 447 48.98 34.47 12.43
N GLY A 448 48.73 35.51 13.19
CA GLY A 448 48.82 35.49 14.65
C GLY A 448 49.69 36.62 15.21
N ALA A 449 50.03 36.56 16.44
CA ALA A 449 50.86 37.60 17.08
C ALA A 449 52.33 37.12 17.22
N PRO A 450 53.29 38.03 17.10
CA PRO A 450 54.68 37.73 17.40
C PRO A 450 54.81 37.13 18.81
N ASN A 451 55.63 36.07 18.95
CA ASN A 451 55.86 35.46 20.25
C ASN A 451 56.72 36.39 21.13
N PRO A 452 56.24 36.90 22.28
CA PRO A 452 56.99 37.81 23.12
C PRO A 452 58.20 37.15 23.82
N HIS A 453 58.26 35.83 23.83
CA HIS A 453 59.34 35.02 24.46
C HIS A 453 60.37 34.54 23.41
N TYR A 454 60.26 34.96 22.15
CA TYR A 454 61.21 34.56 21.12
C TYR A 454 62.59 35.15 21.39
N PRO A 455 63.70 34.38 21.42
CA PRO A 455 65.04 34.87 21.74
C PRO A 455 65.55 35.86 20.69
N ALA A 456 65.93 37.07 21.12
CA ALA A 456 66.56 38.04 20.28
C ALA A 456 67.96 37.55 19.83
N GLY A 457 68.27 37.65 18.54
CA GLY A 457 69.61 37.40 18.02
C GLY A 457 69.87 36.02 17.39
N GLN A 458 68.84 35.16 17.21
CA GLN A 458 69.01 33.85 16.58
C GLN A 458 68.96 33.83 15.03
N GLY A 459 69.27 34.95 14.38
CA GLY A 459 69.42 35.01 12.91
C GLY A 459 68.16 34.87 12.07
N LEU A 460 66.99 34.70 12.67
CA LEU A 460 65.69 34.67 11.99
C LEU A 460 65.02 36.05 12.16
N ASN A 461 64.47 36.60 11.11
CA ASN A 461 63.67 37.84 11.21
C ASN A 461 62.39 37.55 12.01
N PRO A 462 62.23 38.15 13.20
CA PRO A 462 61.02 37.92 13.98
C PRO A 462 59.82 38.52 13.23
N VAL A 463 58.68 37.90 13.35
CA VAL A 463 57.43 38.49 12.85
C VAL A 463 57.22 39.81 13.62
N THR A 464 57.24 40.94 12.89
CA THR A 464 57.21 42.28 13.50
C THR A 464 55.82 42.86 13.69
N SER A 465 54.81 42.29 13.00
CA SER A 465 53.43 42.73 13.08
C SER A 465 52.47 41.58 13.31
N ALA A 466 51.47 41.82 14.13
CA ALA A 466 50.41 40.84 14.35
C ALA A 466 49.45 40.81 13.14
N THR A 467 49.11 39.61 12.69
CA THR A 467 48.08 39.40 11.65
C THR A 467 46.80 38.93 12.32
N SER A 468 45.71 39.64 12.10
CA SER A 468 44.40 39.27 12.64
C SER A 468 43.86 38.04 11.95
N TYR A 469 42.80 37.43 12.52
CA TYR A 469 42.11 36.32 11.89
C TYR A 469 41.58 36.65 10.46
N ALA A 470 41.00 37.85 10.28
CA ALA A 470 40.57 38.32 8.96
C ALA A 470 41.73 38.40 7.97
N GLY A 471 42.90 38.90 8.42
CA GLY A 471 44.13 38.92 7.61
C GLY A 471 44.66 37.53 7.30
N THR A 472 44.55 36.57 8.24
CA THR A 472 44.91 35.16 8.01
C THR A 472 44.01 34.52 6.96
N LEU A 473 42.70 34.76 7.03
CA LEU A 473 41.73 34.29 6.04
C LEU A 473 41.98 34.96 4.67
N GLN A 474 42.24 36.27 4.62
CA GLN A 474 42.61 36.97 3.40
C GLN A 474 43.89 36.36 2.79
N ASN A 475 44.89 36.00 3.59
CA ASN A 475 46.10 35.35 3.11
C ASN A 475 45.84 33.98 2.50
N ALA A 476 44.85 33.22 3.02
CA ALA A 476 44.45 31.97 2.39
C ALA A 476 43.87 32.18 0.98
N PHE A 477 43.07 33.24 0.79
CA PHE A 477 42.40 33.50 -0.49
C PHE A 477 43.21 34.36 -1.45
N ASN A 478 44.30 35.01 -1.05
CA ASN A 478 45.11 35.87 -1.92
C ASN A 478 46.11 35.09 -2.80
N ASN A 479 46.02 33.77 -2.79
CA ASN A 479 46.87 32.91 -3.60
C ASN A 479 48.36 32.94 -3.27
N SER A 480 48.73 33.34 -2.05
CA SER A 480 50.13 33.42 -1.61
C SER A 480 50.76 32.06 -1.35
N SER A 481 49.93 31.04 -1.04
CA SER A 481 50.36 29.69 -0.73
C SER A 481 49.37 28.68 -1.33
N PRO A 482 49.32 28.59 -2.68
CA PRO A 482 48.39 27.66 -3.33
C PRO A 482 48.91 26.23 -3.27
N ASP A 483 48.01 25.29 -3.07
CA ASP A 483 48.28 23.86 -3.20
C ASP A 483 47.22 23.26 -4.14
N TYR A 484 47.64 22.46 -5.11
CA TYR A 484 46.76 21.86 -6.09
C TYR A 484 47.23 20.48 -6.47
N LEU A 485 46.26 19.60 -6.72
CA LEU A 485 46.46 18.23 -7.17
C LEU A 485 45.58 17.93 -8.37
N ALA A 486 46.13 17.19 -9.31
CA ALA A 486 45.38 16.46 -10.34
C ALA A 486 45.87 15.01 -10.36
N GLU A 487 44.99 14.11 -10.04
CA GLU A 487 45.32 12.65 -9.89
C GLU A 487 44.33 11.81 -10.66
N VAL A 488 44.83 10.76 -11.31
CA VAL A 488 43.98 9.69 -11.86
C VAL A 488 44.26 8.43 -11.06
N GLN A 489 43.26 8.00 -10.31
CA GLN A 489 43.32 6.78 -9.53
C GLN A 489 42.67 5.63 -10.30
N VAL A 490 43.38 4.51 -10.50
CA VAL A 490 42.86 3.32 -11.18
C VAL A 490 42.91 2.13 -10.21
N SER A 491 41.76 1.50 -10.02
CA SER A 491 41.62 0.30 -9.19
C SER A 491 41.03 -0.84 -10.03
N ILE A 492 41.80 -1.93 -10.20
CA ILE A 492 41.41 -3.06 -11.02
C ILE A 492 41.37 -4.32 -10.16
N PRO A 493 40.21 -4.92 -9.89
CA PRO A 493 40.12 -6.18 -9.19
C PRO A 493 40.59 -7.33 -10.08
N LEU A 494 41.74 -7.95 -9.77
CA LEU A 494 42.39 -8.94 -10.66
C LEU A 494 41.54 -10.19 -10.92
N ARG A 495 40.71 -10.62 -9.99
CA ARG A 495 39.83 -11.80 -10.14
C ARG A 495 38.37 -11.49 -10.38
N ASN A 496 37.90 -10.36 -9.90
CA ASN A 496 36.51 -9.82 -10.04
C ASN A 496 35.38 -10.89 -9.94
N ARG A 497 35.55 -11.87 -9.04
CA ARG A 497 34.66 -13.05 -8.97
C ARG A 497 33.25 -12.66 -8.54
N GLN A 498 33.15 -11.74 -7.58
CA GLN A 498 31.87 -11.29 -7.05
C GLN A 498 31.04 -10.61 -8.14
N ALA A 499 31.55 -9.56 -8.77
CA ALA A 499 30.83 -8.83 -9.81
C ALA A 499 30.46 -9.73 -11.02
N ARG A 500 31.32 -10.72 -11.36
CA ARG A 500 30.99 -11.70 -12.41
C ARG A 500 29.86 -12.63 -11.99
N ALA A 501 29.87 -13.12 -10.75
CA ALA A 501 28.80 -13.96 -10.24
C ALA A 501 27.46 -13.20 -10.18
N ASP A 502 27.49 -11.96 -9.72
CA ASP A 502 26.31 -11.09 -9.63
C ASP A 502 25.75 -10.78 -11.03
N GLN A 503 26.63 -10.51 -11.99
CA GLN A 503 26.21 -10.28 -13.38
C GLN A 503 25.56 -11.53 -14.00
N PHE A 504 26.17 -12.70 -13.84
CA PHE A 504 25.61 -13.95 -14.35
C PHE A 504 24.26 -14.26 -13.70
N ARG A 505 24.16 -14.05 -12.39
CA ARG A 505 22.91 -14.21 -11.65
C ARG A 505 21.83 -13.25 -12.18
N SER A 506 22.15 -11.98 -12.40
CA SER A 506 21.18 -11.00 -12.92
C SER A 506 20.67 -11.33 -14.33
N GLU A 507 21.50 -11.96 -15.17
CA GLU A 507 21.06 -12.48 -16.48
C GLU A 507 20.07 -13.65 -16.32
N LEU A 508 20.31 -14.54 -15.36
CA LEU A 508 19.37 -15.65 -15.06
C LEU A 508 18.05 -15.12 -14.51
N GLU A 509 18.09 -14.15 -13.59
CA GLU A 509 16.89 -13.52 -13.02
C GLU A 509 16.07 -12.83 -14.12
N LEU A 510 16.70 -12.12 -15.06
CA LEU A 510 16.00 -11.55 -16.21
C LEU A 510 15.34 -12.63 -17.08
N ARG A 511 16.04 -13.75 -17.35
CA ARG A 511 15.45 -14.87 -18.10
C ARG A 511 14.27 -15.48 -17.37
N GLN A 512 14.38 -15.64 -16.05
CA GLN A 512 13.28 -16.12 -15.22
C GLN A 512 12.07 -15.17 -15.29
N ALA A 513 12.28 -13.84 -15.16
CA ALA A 513 11.21 -12.86 -15.31
C ALA A 513 10.52 -12.94 -16.67
N GLN A 514 11.29 -13.09 -17.77
CA GLN A 514 10.75 -13.28 -19.11
C GLN A 514 9.87 -14.53 -19.22
N LEU A 515 10.32 -15.65 -18.64
CA LEU A 515 9.56 -16.91 -18.62
C LEU A 515 8.27 -16.77 -17.79
N ASN A 516 8.31 -16.06 -16.67
CA ASN A 516 7.12 -15.79 -15.85
C ASN A 516 6.05 -15.02 -16.64
N VAL A 517 6.43 -14.02 -17.44
CA VAL A 517 5.48 -13.30 -18.33
C VAL A 517 4.85 -14.25 -19.35
N VAL A 518 5.64 -15.16 -19.96
CA VAL A 518 5.12 -16.15 -20.91
C VAL A 518 4.17 -17.13 -20.20
N GLN A 519 4.56 -17.61 -19.02
CA GLN A 519 3.74 -18.53 -18.21
C GLN A 519 2.40 -17.88 -17.84
N GLN A 520 2.42 -16.61 -17.42
CA GLN A 520 1.20 -15.89 -17.06
C GLN A 520 0.26 -15.69 -18.25
N LYS A 521 0.80 -15.36 -19.43
CA LYS A 521 0.00 -15.31 -20.66
C LYS A 521 -0.68 -16.64 -20.98
N LYS A 522 -0.01 -17.75 -20.71
CA LYS A 522 -0.59 -19.10 -20.88
C LYS A 522 -1.69 -19.37 -19.86
N ASN A 523 -1.44 -19.06 -18.57
CA ASN A 523 -2.42 -19.23 -17.51
C ASN A 523 -3.68 -18.41 -17.77
N LEU A 524 -3.50 -17.13 -18.13
CA LEU A 524 -4.59 -16.22 -18.46
C LEU A 524 -5.52 -16.79 -19.57
N ARG A 525 -4.95 -17.37 -20.62
CA ARG A 525 -5.76 -18.01 -21.68
C ARG A 525 -6.61 -19.16 -21.13
N ILE A 526 -6.07 -19.94 -20.20
CA ILE A 526 -6.78 -21.05 -19.57
C ILE A 526 -7.88 -20.51 -18.64
N GLU A 527 -7.57 -19.52 -17.82
CA GLU A 527 -8.50 -18.91 -16.86
C GLU A 527 -9.70 -18.29 -17.55
N VAL A 528 -9.49 -17.47 -18.60
CA VAL A 528 -10.56 -16.84 -19.37
C VAL A 528 -11.43 -17.89 -20.07
N ARG A 529 -10.81 -18.91 -20.65
CA ARG A 529 -11.55 -20.00 -21.31
C ARG A 529 -12.40 -20.80 -20.32
N ASN A 530 -11.83 -21.11 -19.15
CA ASN A 530 -12.58 -21.81 -18.10
C ASN A 530 -13.75 -20.97 -17.58
N ALA A 531 -13.55 -19.66 -17.38
CA ALA A 531 -14.62 -18.77 -16.94
C ALA A 531 -15.75 -18.67 -17.99
N ALA A 532 -15.40 -18.60 -19.29
CA ALA A 532 -16.39 -18.60 -20.37
C ALA A 532 -17.21 -19.91 -20.42
N TYR A 533 -16.54 -21.06 -20.30
CA TYR A 533 -17.24 -22.36 -20.28
C TYR A 533 -18.07 -22.56 -19.01
N ALA A 534 -17.61 -22.08 -17.84
CA ALA A 534 -18.39 -22.12 -16.62
C ALA A 534 -19.68 -21.30 -16.77
N LEU A 535 -19.60 -20.11 -17.35
CA LEU A 535 -20.77 -19.26 -17.58
C LEU A 535 -21.77 -19.89 -18.56
N GLU A 536 -21.30 -20.53 -19.63
CA GLU A 536 -22.15 -21.28 -20.57
C GLU A 536 -22.84 -22.46 -19.85
N GLN A 537 -22.13 -23.18 -19.00
CA GLN A 537 -22.69 -24.27 -18.18
C GLN A 537 -23.73 -23.75 -17.19
N ASP A 538 -23.48 -22.61 -16.54
CA ASP A 538 -24.41 -22.01 -15.58
C ASP A 538 -25.67 -21.50 -16.28
N GLN A 539 -25.55 -20.95 -17.49
CA GLN A 539 -26.71 -20.59 -18.32
C GLN A 539 -27.59 -21.80 -18.58
N ALA A 540 -27.03 -22.92 -19.06
CA ALA A 540 -27.78 -24.15 -19.28
C ALA A 540 -28.43 -24.69 -18.00
N ARG A 541 -27.76 -24.53 -16.84
CA ARG A 541 -28.33 -24.91 -15.54
C ARG A 541 -29.56 -24.06 -15.19
N VAL A 542 -29.51 -22.73 -15.42
CA VAL A 542 -30.66 -21.84 -15.19
C VAL A 542 -31.87 -22.26 -16.07
N GLU A 543 -31.64 -22.51 -17.36
CA GLU A 543 -32.70 -22.94 -18.28
C GLU A 543 -33.36 -24.24 -17.78
N ALA A 544 -32.56 -25.25 -17.41
CA ALA A 544 -33.05 -26.51 -16.88
C ALA A 544 -33.80 -26.37 -15.54
N ALA A 545 -33.27 -25.52 -14.62
CA ALA A 545 -33.91 -25.27 -13.33
C ALA A 545 -35.26 -24.52 -13.52
N ARG A 546 -35.34 -23.60 -14.47
CA ARG A 546 -36.57 -22.88 -14.79
C ARG A 546 -37.66 -23.82 -15.33
N GLU A 547 -37.30 -24.70 -16.27
CA GLU A 547 -38.21 -25.72 -16.75
C GLU A 547 -38.68 -26.67 -15.64
N ALA A 548 -37.77 -27.10 -14.77
CA ALA A 548 -38.08 -27.96 -13.62
C ALA A 548 -39.06 -27.27 -12.65
N ARG A 549 -38.86 -26.00 -12.33
CA ARG A 549 -39.75 -25.20 -11.48
C ARG A 549 -41.15 -25.06 -12.12
N ASP A 550 -41.20 -24.78 -13.41
CA ASP A 550 -42.47 -24.61 -14.13
C ASP A 550 -43.28 -25.92 -14.22
N LEU A 551 -42.61 -27.07 -14.37
CA LEU A 551 -43.22 -28.37 -14.31
C LEU A 551 -43.70 -28.72 -12.90
N ALA A 552 -42.89 -28.43 -11.87
CA ALA A 552 -43.28 -28.63 -10.47
C ALA A 552 -44.50 -27.77 -10.12
N GLN A 553 -44.57 -26.52 -10.59
CA GLN A 553 -45.72 -25.63 -10.40
C GLN A 553 -47.00 -26.23 -11.04
N LYS A 554 -46.90 -26.67 -12.27
CA LYS A 554 -48.05 -27.30 -12.96
C LYS A 554 -48.50 -28.57 -12.23
N THR A 555 -47.56 -29.39 -11.73
CA THR A 555 -47.86 -30.59 -10.96
C THR A 555 -48.60 -30.25 -9.67
N PHE A 556 -48.10 -29.26 -8.93
CA PHE A 556 -48.73 -28.75 -7.74
C PHE A 556 -50.16 -28.23 -8.01
N ASP A 557 -50.34 -27.44 -9.06
CA ASP A 557 -51.65 -26.90 -9.42
C ASP A 557 -52.67 -28.03 -9.77
N ILE A 558 -52.22 -29.05 -10.50
CA ILE A 558 -53.05 -30.22 -10.81
C ILE A 558 -53.42 -30.97 -9.54
N LYS A 559 -52.45 -31.28 -8.67
CA LYS A 559 -52.68 -32.00 -7.38
C LYS A 559 -53.60 -31.21 -6.44
N ARG A 560 -53.49 -29.92 -6.45
CA ARG A 560 -54.36 -29.02 -5.68
C ARG A 560 -55.81 -29.03 -6.23
N GLN A 561 -55.99 -29.09 -7.54
CA GLN A 561 -57.32 -29.22 -8.15
C GLN A 561 -57.94 -30.59 -7.89
N GLU A 562 -57.17 -31.69 -8.01
CA GLU A 562 -57.59 -33.04 -7.68
C GLU A 562 -58.08 -33.11 -6.22
N GLN A 563 -57.34 -32.52 -5.30
CA GLN A 563 -57.72 -32.47 -3.89
C GLN A 563 -59.02 -31.68 -3.66
N GLN A 564 -59.19 -30.54 -4.35
CA GLN A 564 -60.42 -29.73 -4.24
C GLN A 564 -61.66 -30.46 -4.78
N LEU A 565 -61.48 -31.30 -5.77
CA LEU A 565 -62.54 -32.14 -6.32
C LEU A 565 -62.78 -33.44 -5.56
N GLY A 566 -62.02 -33.68 -4.46
CA GLY A 566 -62.09 -34.90 -3.63
C GLY A 566 -61.50 -36.14 -4.28
N ALA A 567 -60.76 -36.03 -5.38
CA ALA A 567 -60.10 -37.13 -6.11
C ALA A 567 -58.62 -37.33 -5.70
N GLY A 568 -58.01 -36.37 -4.98
CA GLY A 568 -56.62 -36.39 -4.56
C GLY A 568 -56.43 -36.44 -3.05
N SER A 569 -55.27 -36.96 -2.61
CA SER A 569 -54.88 -36.99 -1.19
C SER A 569 -54.22 -35.67 -0.82
N ASN A 570 -54.49 -35.18 0.40
CA ASN A 570 -53.81 -34.00 0.94
C ASN A 570 -52.27 -34.19 1.04
N PHE A 571 -51.84 -35.44 1.29
CA PHE A 571 -50.41 -35.77 1.31
C PHE A 571 -49.73 -35.62 -0.06
N GLU A 572 -50.43 -35.99 -1.16
CA GLU A 572 -49.88 -35.78 -2.51
C GLU A 572 -49.72 -34.29 -2.85
N THR A 573 -50.69 -33.46 -2.45
CA THR A 573 -50.63 -32.01 -2.65
C THR A 573 -49.51 -31.42 -1.81
N LEU A 574 -49.31 -31.87 -0.58
CA LEU A 574 -48.24 -31.45 0.31
C LEU A 574 -46.85 -31.84 -0.23
N SER A 575 -46.75 -33.06 -0.81
CA SER A 575 -45.52 -33.52 -1.46
C SER A 575 -45.23 -32.71 -2.73
N ALA A 576 -46.24 -32.43 -3.58
CA ALA A 576 -46.08 -31.63 -4.80
C ALA A 576 -45.67 -30.17 -4.50
N GLU A 577 -46.18 -29.60 -3.39
CA GLU A 577 -45.73 -28.28 -2.89
C GLU A 577 -44.27 -28.31 -2.43
N HIS A 578 -43.87 -29.39 -1.75
CA HIS A 578 -42.48 -29.58 -1.35
C HIS A 578 -41.52 -29.63 -2.56
N ASP A 579 -41.89 -30.41 -3.56
CA ASP A 579 -41.13 -30.52 -4.80
C ASP A 579 -41.04 -29.16 -5.53
N LEU A 580 -42.11 -28.36 -5.50
CA LEU A 580 -42.10 -26.99 -6.02
C LEU A 580 -41.17 -26.08 -5.21
N ALA A 581 -41.20 -26.15 -3.88
CA ALA A 581 -40.30 -25.36 -3.03
C ALA A 581 -38.82 -25.71 -3.28
N ILE A 582 -38.49 -26.99 -3.43
CA ILE A 582 -37.15 -27.45 -3.80
C ILE A 582 -36.75 -26.92 -5.18
N ALA A 583 -37.63 -27.02 -6.17
CA ALA A 583 -37.36 -26.53 -7.52
C ALA A 583 -37.20 -25.00 -7.58
N ALA A 584 -37.97 -24.26 -6.76
CA ALA A 584 -37.83 -22.80 -6.65
C ALA A 584 -36.49 -22.39 -6.01
N SER A 585 -36.09 -23.05 -4.91
CA SER A 585 -34.76 -22.81 -4.30
C SER A 585 -33.62 -23.20 -5.24
N ALA A 586 -33.78 -24.29 -6.03
CA ALA A 586 -32.80 -24.71 -7.02
C ALA A 586 -32.66 -23.70 -8.17
N LEU A 587 -33.76 -23.08 -8.62
CA LEU A 587 -33.73 -22.02 -9.62
C LEU A 587 -33.00 -20.76 -9.08
N ALA A 588 -33.33 -20.29 -7.89
CA ALA A 588 -32.64 -19.15 -7.25
C ALA A 588 -31.12 -19.40 -7.13
N SER A 589 -30.74 -20.60 -6.72
CA SER A 589 -29.34 -21.01 -6.64
C SER A 589 -28.65 -21.08 -8.01
N ALA A 590 -29.36 -21.52 -9.08
CA ALA A 590 -28.81 -21.56 -10.44
C ALA A 590 -28.64 -20.14 -11.02
N GLU A 591 -29.59 -19.25 -10.80
CA GLU A 591 -29.51 -17.84 -11.22
C GLU A 591 -28.40 -17.10 -10.50
N THR A 592 -28.24 -17.32 -9.19
CA THR A 592 -27.10 -16.81 -8.43
C THR A 592 -25.77 -17.34 -8.96
N ALA A 593 -25.67 -18.63 -9.28
CA ALA A 593 -24.45 -19.21 -9.84
C ALA A 593 -24.08 -18.56 -11.19
N TYR A 594 -25.06 -18.31 -12.05
CA TYR A 594 -24.85 -17.60 -13.31
C TYR A 594 -24.34 -16.17 -13.11
N GLU A 595 -24.93 -15.39 -12.21
CA GLU A 595 -24.48 -14.03 -11.91
C GLU A 595 -23.05 -14.02 -11.36
N LYS A 596 -22.73 -14.94 -10.45
CA LYS A 596 -21.35 -15.10 -9.96
C LYS A 596 -20.38 -15.56 -11.05
N GLY A 597 -20.82 -16.43 -11.96
CA GLY A 597 -20.07 -16.81 -13.17
C GLY A 597 -19.78 -15.62 -14.08
N ARG A 598 -20.75 -14.71 -14.21
CA ARG A 598 -20.60 -13.46 -14.95
C ARG A 598 -19.60 -12.51 -14.31
N VAL A 599 -19.67 -12.32 -12.98
CA VAL A 599 -18.68 -11.55 -12.21
C VAL A 599 -17.29 -12.15 -12.40
N ALA A 600 -17.16 -13.47 -12.29
CA ALA A 600 -15.89 -14.17 -12.48
C ALA A 600 -15.32 -13.94 -13.90
N LEU A 601 -16.14 -14.01 -14.95
CA LEU A 601 -15.69 -13.73 -16.33
C LEU A 601 -15.17 -12.30 -16.49
N TYR A 602 -15.89 -11.31 -15.96
CA TYR A 602 -15.47 -9.91 -16.03
C TYR A 602 -14.22 -9.62 -15.18
N SER A 603 -14.08 -10.27 -14.05
CA SER A 603 -12.85 -10.22 -13.25
C SER A 603 -11.68 -10.84 -14.01
N GLN A 604 -11.85 -12.02 -14.62
CA GLN A 604 -10.81 -12.68 -15.40
C GLN A 604 -10.43 -11.94 -16.68
N THR A 605 -11.31 -11.12 -17.23
CA THR A 605 -11.02 -10.25 -18.37
C THR A 605 -10.53 -8.86 -17.97
N GLY A 606 -10.55 -8.51 -16.67
CA GLY A 606 -10.13 -7.19 -16.15
C GLY A 606 -11.07 -6.05 -16.56
N GLN A 607 -12.34 -6.34 -16.79
CA GLN A 607 -13.35 -5.39 -17.29
C GLN A 607 -14.35 -4.93 -16.22
N ILE A 608 -14.24 -5.42 -14.99
CA ILE A 608 -15.25 -5.20 -13.95
C ILE A 608 -15.50 -3.71 -13.66
N LEU A 609 -14.44 -2.91 -13.50
CA LEU A 609 -14.55 -1.46 -13.27
C LEU A 609 -15.20 -0.73 -14.43
N ARG A 610 -14.85 -1.11 -15.67
CA ARG A 610 -15.42 -0.48 -16.88
C ARG A 610 -16.90 -0.80 -17.02
N ARG A 611 -17.31 -2.04 -16.72
CA ARG A 611 -18.72 -2.47 -16.76
C ARG A 611 -19.56 -1.71 -15.74
N LEU A 612 -19.04 -1.50 -14.56
CA LEU A 612 -19.73 -0.82 -13.47
C LEU A 612 -19.61 0.71 -13.54
N GLY A 613 -18.84 1.25 -14.52
CA GLY A 613 -18.65 2.70 -14.67
C GLY A 613 -17.77 3.33 -13.57
N ILE A 614 -17.02 2.53 -12.81
CA ILE A 614 -16.24 3.00 -11.66
C ILE A 614 -14.97 3.68 -12.15
N SER A 615 -14.75 4.92 -11.72
CA SER A 615 -13.51 5.64 -11.96
C SER A 615 -12.46 5.33 -10.89
N LEU A 616 -11.20 5.16 -11.30
CA LEU A 616 -10.10 4.96 -10.36
C LEU A 616 -9.86 6.19 -9.45
N ASP A 617 -10.26 7.38 -9.90
CA ASP A 617 -10.09 8.61 -9.13
C ASP A 617 -11.10 8.67 -7.97
N GLU A 618 -12.34 8.21 -8.16
CA GLU A 618 -13.31 8.04 -7.07
C GLU A 618 -12.84 6.99 -6.07
N ALA A 619 -12.34 5.85 -6.55
CA ALA A 619 -11.78 4.83 -5.67
C ALA A 619 -10.57 5.34 -4.86
N ARG A 620 -9.73 6.24 -5.42
CA ARG A 620 -8.61 6.89 -4.72
C ARG A 620 -9.07 7.92 -3.71
N SER A 621 -10.07 8.73 -4.05
CA SER A 621 -10.58 9.78 -3.17
C SER A 621 -11.44 9.24 -2.04
N GLY A 622 -12.06 8.06 -2.21
CA GLY A 622 -13.02 7.49 -1.28
C GLY A 622 -14.35 8.25 -1.24
N VAL A 623 -14.66 9.02 -2.27
CA VAL A 623 -15.91 9.76 -2.41
C VAL A 623 -16.49 9.43 -3.79
N VAL A 624 -17.67 8.84 -3.77
CA VAL A 624 -18.45 8.56 -4.97
C VAL A 624 -19.43 9.72 -5.20
N ASN A 625 -19.39 10.30 -6.41
CA ASN A 625 -20.18 11.49 -6.73
C ASN A 625 -21.59 11.17 -7.25
N GLU A 626 -21.89 9.91 -7.56
CA GLU A 626 -23.23 9.53 -8.00
C GLU A 626 -24.22 9.57 -6.83
N PRO A 627 -25.42 10.17 -7.01
CA PRO A 627 -26.45 10.17 -5.98
C PRO A 627 -26.98 8.74 -5.76
N VAL A 628 -27.34 8.42 -4.52
CA VAL A 628 -28.09 7.18 -4.19
C VAL A 628 -29.34 7.12 -5.06
N LYS A 629 -29.54 6.01 -5.78
CA LYS A 629 -30.80 5.79 -6.49
C LYS A 629 -31.86 5.45 -5.45
N GLU A 630 -32.69 6.43 -5.09
CA GLU A 630 -33.86 6.20 -4.23
C GLU A 630 -34.74 5.12 -4.86
N VAL A 631 -34.64 3.90 -4.34
CA VAL A 631 -35.62 2.86 -4.60
C VAL A 631 -36.81 3.15 -3.68
N GLN A 632 -37.83 3.82 -4.21
CA GLN A 632 -39.04 4.06 -3.42
C GLN A 632 -39.64 2.71 -3.03
N PRO A 633 -40.02 2.50 -1.75
CA PRO A 633 -40.64 1.25 -1.29
C PRO A 633 -41.89 0.83 -2.10
N SER A 634 -42.50 1.76 -2.79
CA SER A 634 -43.65 1.55 -3.69
C SER A 634 -43.27 0.85 -5.02
N GLN A 635 -41.97 0.75 -5.36
CA GLN A 635 -41.47 0.07 -6.57
C GLN A 635 -41.05 -1.38 -6.29
N LEU A 636 -40.92 -1.75 -5.03
CA LEU A 636 -40.76 -3.14 -4.65
C LEU A 636 -42.12 -3.83 -4.92
N ALA A 637 -42.11 -4.90 -5.72
CA ALA A 637 -43.31 -5.68 -5.94
C ALA A 637 -43.96 -5.99 -4.60
N PRO A 638 -45.26 -5.70 -4.40
CA PRO A 638 -45.91 -6.02 -3.14
C PRO A 638 -45.70 -7.50 -2.87
N PRO A 639 -45.46 -7.92 -1.60
CA PRO A 639 -45.41 -9.31 -1.26
C PRO A 639 -46.66 -9.98 -1.87
N PRO A 640 -46.54 -11.12 -2.56
CA PRO A 640 -47.65 -11.74 -3.28
C PRO A 640 -48.84 -11.80 -2.32
N ALA A 641 -49.93 -11.19 -2.75
CA ALA A 641 -51.10 -10.93 -1.90
C ALA A 641 -51.49 -12.21 -1.14
N MET A 642 -51.58 -12.11 0.18
CA MET A 642 -52.20 -13.15 0.99
C MET A 642 -53.46 -13.60 0.28
N MET A 643 -53.57 -14.92 0.02
CA MET A 643 -54.77 -15.48 -0.59
C MET A 643 -55.99 -14.95 0.15
N PRO A 644 -56.99 -14.43 -0.55
CA PRO A 644 -58.21 -13.96 0.10
C PRO A 644 -58.79 -15.08 0.98
N GLU A 645 -59.08 -14.77 2.22
CA GLU A 645 -59.76 -15.69 3.13
C GLU A 645 -60.98 -16.31 2.42
N PRO A 646 -61.17 -17.63 2.48
CA PRO A 646 -62.33 -18.29 1.92
C PRO A 646 -63.60 -17.69 2.55
N LYS A 647 -64.44 -17.06 1.74
CA LYS A 647 -65.74 -16.55 2.24
C LYS A 647 -66.51 -17.67 2.90
N PRO A 648 -67.06 -17.47 4.11
CA PRO A 648 -67.83 -18.47 4.79
C PRO A 648 -68.99 -18.94 3.90
N ALA A 649 -69.16 -20.23 3.74
CA ALA A 649 -70.24 -20.85 2.96
C ALA A 649 -71.59 -20.37 3.50
N GLN A 650 -72.34 -19.66 2.69
CA GLN A 650 -73.74 -19.36 3.00
C GLN A 650 -74.49 -20.68 3.11
N GLN A 651 -74.95 -21.01 4.27
CA GLN A 651 -75.89 -22.09 4.51
C GLN A 651 -77.18 -21.84 3.71
N ARG A 652 -77.50 -22.74 2.83
CA ARG A 652 -78.84 -23.04 2.38
C ARG A 652 -79.24 -24.46 2.78
#